data_bcb8ba1f6df625965f2d7d9e9dd8c333
#
_entry.id   bcb8ba1f6df625965f2d7d9e9dd8c333
#
_cell.length_a   1.000
_cell.length_b   1.000
_cell.length_c   1.000
_cell.angle_alpha   90.00
_cell.angle_beta   90.00
_cell.angle_gamma   90.00
#
_symmetry.space_group_name_H-M   'P 1'
#
loop_
_entity.id
_entity.type
_entity.pdbx_description
1 polymer ?
#
loop_
_entity_poly.entity_id
_entity_poly.type
_entity_poly.pdbx_seq_one_letter_code
_entity_poly.pdbx_strand_id
1 'polypeptide(L)'
;MKAKNNKHIIDVVPLTKIPLTSHQSFSYLSETEIPAGTLVSIPLFRRNLEGIVLGVRKDFPRFNAGIELKKIDKIIEEKFLTPDQIELAKVISDYYISPLGVVMKNFVPKRVKPRIRNQELGIKKRKNIILTKEQNDSVEKISKTNCKLKIVNCKFLLYGPSGSGKTEVYINAISQIADRNPQLQFLILIPEKTLTPQAIERYGAYFKSEEIAVISSNISKGQLYSTWQKIKSGEIKIVIGTRMAIFAPFRNLGLIVIDEEQDMSYKQWDMNPRYDARKVAEKLAEIHKCKIVRGSATPSVESYWRALNKEYGLIELPKLNLKELGIRNYELGKTNTTIVDMKRERWDKNYTSISKKLKSEIAYALKYNQQIILFINRQGMSSFSICEACKTVLRCPKCDRALIYEKGGFYQCNHCNYKTDIFPKCKKCGGINFKNIGLGTQKVEKEILNFFPLAKILVADSANSKKKNFQEEIYSKFSKGEADILIGTQMISKGWDLPRVSLIGIIDADNLLSLPDFFAEEKAFQSIVQVSGRANRPGAKFPGVVVIQTFQPENKIVQLSAENNFQNFFEKVVEERKALNLPPFGSIVKLVFQDYNFQRVEKEVSDAFEKLESILGVKLSEPHIPLVPKIRGRFRKQIIIKFPKNKIPEKLEKELKKLGSGWIIDRDPISII
;
A
#
# COMPACT_ATOMS: atom_id res chain seq x y z
N MET A 1 6.51 46.88 43.72
CA MET A 1 5.67 45.94 42.94
C MET A 1 6.55 44.80 42.43
N LYS A 2 6.52 43.62 43.07
CA LYS A 2 7.24 42.44 42.59
C LYS A 2 6.46 41.88 41.39
N ALA A 3 7.02 41.98 40.18
CA ALA A 3 6.50 41.30 39.01
C ALA A 3 6.47 39.79 39.33
N LYS A 4 5.25 39.19 39.41
CA LYS A 4 5.08 37.75 39.47
C LYS A 4 5.66 37.19 38.16
N ASN A 5 6.85 36.57 38.24
CA ASN A 5 7.40 35.79 37.16
C ASN A 5 6.43 34.61 36.89
N ASN A 6 5.43 34.82 36.04
CA ASN A 6 4.54 33.77 35.57
C ASN A 6 5.32 32.91 34.58
N LYS A 7 6.14 31.97 35.12
CA LYS A 7 6.75 30.93 34.28
C LYS A 7 5.74 29.85 34.03
N HIS A 8 5.51 29.53 32.76
CA HIS A 8 4.62 28.45 32.32
C HIS A 8 5.43 27.16 32.09
N ILE A 9 4.89 26.03 32.51
CA ILE A 9 5.46 24.72 32.22
C ILE A 9 4.76 24.18 30.99
N ILE A 10 5.55 23.93 29.95
CA ILE A 10 5.08 23.49 28.63
C ILE A 10 5.52 22.04 28.39
N ASP A 11 4.58 21.17 28.13
CA ASP A 11 4.90 19.79 27.74
C ASP A 11 5.11 19.68 26.23
N VAL A 12 6.27 19.17 25.83
CA VAL A 12 6.72 19.08 24.43
C VAL A 12 7.11 17.65 24.07
N VAL A 13 6.64 17.16 22.93
CA VAL A 13 7.06 15.89 22.32
C VAL A 13 8.19 16.17 21.34
N PRO A 14 9.42 15.70 21.60
CA PRO A 14 10.53 15.84 20.64
C PRO A 14 10.27 15.01 19.36
N LEU A 15 10.51 15.56 18.18
CA LEU A 15 10.33 14.88 16.89
C LEU A 15 11.48 13.89 16.61
N THR A 16 11.75 13.02 17.58
CA THR A 16 12.80 12.01 17.52
C THR A 16 12.35 10.70 18.18
N LYS A 17 13.17 9.65 18.02
CA LYS A 17 12.88 8.35 18.65
C LYS A 17 13.26 8.42 20.13
N ILE A 18 12.26 8.38 20.99
CA ILE A 18 12.39 8.18 22.44
C ILE A 18 12.00 6.73 22.75
N PRO A 19 12.74 5.99 23.60
CA PRO A 19 12.35 4.64 24.02
C PRO A 19 10.92 4.62 24.59
N LEU A 20 10.15 3.59 24.27
CA LEU A 20 8.76 3.47 24.74
C LEU A 20 8.62 3.27 26.25
N THR A 21 9.71 2.86 26.90
CA THR A 21 9.81 2.77 28.37
C THR A 21 9.98 4.12 29.06
N SER A 22 10.30 5.16 28.30
CA SER A 22 10.48 6.52 28.80
C SER A 22 9.27 7.38 28.50
N HIS A 23 9.10 8.46 29.25
CA HIS A 23 8.10 9.48 28.95
C HIS A 23 8.30 10.01 27.54
N GLN A 24 7.22 10.10 26.78
CA GLN A 24 7.27 10.55 25.37
C GLN A 24 7.21 12.07 25.24
N SER A 25 6.88 12.79 26.31
CA SER A 25 6.92 14.24 26.39
C SER A 25 7.85 14.70 27.52
N PHE A 26 8.40 15.88 27.39
CA PHE A 26 9.28 16.51 28.36
C PHE A 26 8.76 17.89 28.68
N SER A 27 8.95 18.34 29.95
CA SER A 27 8.51 19.65 30.43
C SER A 27 9.61 20.67 30.27
N TYR A 28 9.26 21.85 29.78
CA TYR A 28 10.14 23.00 29.59
C TYR A 28 9.53 24.27 30.20
N LEU A 29 10.37 25.24 30.52
CA LEU A 29 9.94 26.57 30.98
C LEU A 29 9.73 27.52 29.79
N SER A 30 8.68 28.31 29.85
CA SER A 30 8.42 29.44 28.95
C SER A 30 7.99 30.68 29.74
N GLU A 31 8.28 31.83 29.22
CA GLU A 31 7.85 33.13 29.77
C GLU A 31 6.44 33.49 29.36
N THR A 32 5.94 32.85 28.29
CA THR A 32 4.59 33.03 27.78
C THR A 32 3.88 31.68 27.67
N GLU A 33 2.56 31.69 27.67
CA GLU A 33 1.76 30.54 27.38
C GLU A 33 1.88 30.20 25.90
N ILE A 34 2.23 28.92 25.57
CA ILE A 34 2.41 28.45 24.21
C ILE A 34 1.25 27.46 23.88
N PRO A 35 0.44 27.76 22.87
CA PRO A 35 -0.70 26.92 22.55
C PRO A 35 -0.29 25.52 22.04
N ALA A 36 -1.14 24.52 22.31
CA ALA A 36 -0.94 23.16 21.81
C ALA A 36 -0.81 23.15 20.28
N GLY A 37 -0.01 22.24 19.76
CA GLY A 37 0.29 22.12 18.33
C GLY A 37 1.39 23.04 17.84
N THR A 38 1.91 23.94 18.66
CA THR A 38 3.04 24.82 18.29
C THR A 38 4.31 24.02 18.09
N LEU A 39 4.99 24.30 16.99
CA LEU A 39 6.31 23.74 16.68
C LEU A 39 7.40 24.62 17.34
N VAL A 40 8.22 24.01 18.15
CA VAL A 40 9.26 24.69 18.93
C VAL A 40 10.63 24.04 18.73
N SER A 41 11.70 24.80 19.01
CA SER A 41 13.07 24.30 19.19
C SER A 41 13.32 24.09 20.68
N ILE A 42 13.79 22.92 21.06
CA ILE A 42 14.04 22.52 22.45
C ILE A 42 15.45 21.95 22.64
N PRO A 43 16.15 22.23 23.73
CA PRO A 43 17.43 21.60 24.03
C PRO A 43 17.23 20.21 24.62
N LEU A 44 17.65 19.16 23.86
CA LEU A 44 17.59 17.76 24.29
C LEU A 44 18.83 17.00 23.79
N PHE A 45 19.40 16.10 24.60
CA PHE A 45 20.59 15.30 24.25
C PHE A 45 21.78 16.14 23.73
N ARG A 46 22.09 17.29 24.40
CA ARG A 46 23.17 18.25 24.05
C ARG A 46 23.03 18.88 22.64
N ARG A 47 21.84 18.88 22.06
CA ARG A 47 21.54 19.53 20.78
C ARG A 47 20.12 20.10 20.79
N ASN A 48 19.85 21.05 19.90
CA ASN A 48 18.50 21.56 19.69
C ASN A 48 17.73 20.66 18.74
N LEU A 49 16.53 20.27 19.12
CA LEU A 49 15.61 19.43 18.35
C LEU A 49 14.29 20.15 18.18
N GLU A 50 13.60 19.85 17.09
CA GLU A 50 12.21 20.26 16.91
C GLU A 50 11.28 19.42 17.80
N GLY A 51 10.25 20.06 18.35
CA GLY A 51 9.23 19.41 19.17
C GLY A 51 7.86 20.05 18.98
N ILE A 52 6.82 19.29 19.31
CA ILE A 52 5.42 19.73 19.27
C ILE A 52 4.92 19.93 20.69
N VAL A 53 4.38 21.10 20.97
CA VAL A 53 3.73 21.43 22.24
C VAL A 53 2.43 20.64 22.37
N LEU A 54 2.26 19.94 23.50
CA LEU A 54 1.00 19.24 23.83
C LEU A 54 0.04 20.13 24.63
N GLY A 55 0.58 21.05 25.39
CA GLY A 55 -0.18 21.97 26.22
C GLY A 55 0.62 22.54 27.39
N VAL A 56 -0.06 23.36 28.17
CA VAL A 56 0.47 24.00 29.39
C VAL A 56 0.04 23.18 30.59
N ARG A 57 0.94 22.83 31.49
CA ARG A 57 0.61 22.24 32.79
C ARG A 57 0.09 23.29 33.74
N LYS A 58 -1.06 23.00 34.35
CA LYS A 58 -1.65 23.87 35.40
C LYS A 58 -0.97 23.67 36.75
N ASP A 59 -0.46 22.47 37.02
CA ASP A 59 0.17 22.12 38.28
C ASP A 59 1.69 22.11 38.17
N PHE A 60 2.39 22.78 39.10
CA PHE A 60 3.81 22.60 39.24
C PHE A 60 4.06 21.24 39.94
N PRO A 61 4.57 20.23 39.24
CA PRO A 61 4.96 19.01 39.92
C PRO A 61 6.04 19.36 40.94
N ARG A 62 5.94 18.81 42.15
CA ARG A 62 7.05 18.86 43.09
C ARG A 62 8.19 18.04 42.48
N PHE A 63 9.07 18.74 41.76
CA PHE A 63 10.30 18.09 41.29
C PHE A 63 11.14 17.76 42.51
N ASN A 64 11.75 16.57 42.56
CA ASN A 64 12.75 16.25 43.57
C ASN A 64 13.82 17.33 43.53
N ALA A 65 14.24 17.83 44.70
CA ALA A 65 15.22 18.88 44.85
C ALA A 65 16.44 18.58 43.96
N GLY A 66 16.71 19.45 42.95
CA GLY A 66 17.84 19.31 42.04
C GLY A 66 17.53 19.22 40.53
N ILE A 67 16.27 19.10 40.10
CA ILE A 67 15.94 19.10 38.67
C ILE A 67 15.59 20.51 38.21
N GLU A 68 16.50 21.15 37.45
CA GLU A 68 16.26 22.43 36.78
C GLU A 68 15.65 22.20 35.41
N LEU A 69 14.42 22.75 35.18
CA LEU A 69 13.77 22.71 33.89
C LEU A 69 14.47 23.64 32.89
N LYS A 70 14.79 23.10 31.71
CA LYS A 70 15.35 23.89 30.62
C LYS A 70 14.27 24.79 29.99
N LYS A 71 14.70 25.93 29.43
CA LYS A 71 13.82 26.81 28.67
C LYS A 71 13.64 26.28 27.22
N ILE A 72 12.48 26.62 26.63
CA ILE A 72 12.28 26.50 25.18
C ILE A 72 13.23 27.45 24.48
N ASP A 73 13.96 26.99 23.47
CA ASP A 73 14.95 27.81 22.75
C ASP A 73 14.25 28.87 21.89
N LYS A 74 13.27 28.44 21.05
CA LYS A 74 12.45 29.36 20.24
C LYS A 74 11.14 28.74 19.79
N ILE A 75 10.14 29.57 19.59
CA ILE A 75 8.92 29.25 18.86
C ILE A 75 9.23 29.31 17.36
N ILE A 76 8.93 28.25 16.65
CA ILE A 76 9.20 28.12 15.21
C ILE A 76 7.96 28.50 14.40
N GLU A 77 6.80 27.89 14.74
CA GLU A 77 5.51 28.20 14.12
C GLU A 77 4.39 27.87 15.09
N GLU A 78 3.54 28.84 15.41
CA GLU A 78 2.42 28.66 16.32
C GLU A 78 1.31 27.83 15.69
N LYS A 79 0.66 26.99 16.51
CA LYS A 79 -0.46 26.15 16.11
C LYS A 79 -0.18 25.39 14.80
N PHE A 80 1.05 24.88 14.65
CA PHE A 80 1.48 24.16 13.43
C PHE A 80 0.64 22.93 13.19
N LEU A 81 0.43 22.08 14.21
CA LEU A 81 -0.51 20.94 14.13
C LEU A 81 -1.87 21.34 14.68
N THR A 82 -2.93 20.77 14.07
CA THR A 82 -4.28 20.88 14.58
C THR A 82 -4.49 19.95 15.79
N PRO A 83 -5.49 20.21 16.66
CA PRO A 83 -5.86 19.26 17.73
C PRO A 83 -6.15 17.85 17.20
N ASP A 84 -6.86 17.75 16.09
CA ASP A 84 -7.22 16.47 15.44
C ASP A 84 -5.97 15.69 14.99
N GLN A 85 -4.94 16.39 14.48
CA GLN A 85 -3.67 15.78 14.14
C GLN A 85 -2.92 15.25 15.36
N ILE A 86 -2.95 15.98 16.48
CA ILE A 86 -2.34 15.53 17.75
C ILE A 86 -3.05 14.29 18.27
N GLU A 87 -4.38 14.28 18.25
CA GLU A 87 -5.20 13.15 18.67
C GLU A 87 -4.90 11.92 17.78
N LEU A 88 -4.92 12.11 16.46
CA LEU A 88 -4.59 11.05 15.52
C LEU A 88 -3.18 10.48 15.73
N ALA A 89 -2.19 11.35 16.01
CA ALA A 89 -0.83 10.92 16.28
C ALA A 89 -0.73 10.06 17.55
N LYS A 90 -1.46 10.39 18.61
CA LYS A 90 -1.54 9.59 19.84
C LYS A 90 -2.15 8.22 19.55
N VAL A 91 -3.29 8.18 18.84
CA VAL A 91 -3.95 6.92 18.46
C VAL A 91 -3.02 6.02 17.63
N ILE A 92 -2.30 6.58 16.66
CA ILE A 92 -1.32 5.82 15.86
C ILE A 92 -0.17 5.30 16.72
N SER A 93 0.36 6.15 17.62
CA SER A 93 1.43 5.78 18.54
C SER A 93 1.06 4.59 19.41
N ASP A 94 -0.12 4.64 20.04
CA ASP A 94 -0.60 3.60 20.94
C ASP A 94 -0.95 2.31 20.16
N TYR A 95 -1.70 2.43 19.06
CA TYR A 95 -2.10 1.26 18.30
C TYR A 95 -0.92 0.50 17.69
N TYR A 96 0.04 1.20 17.08
CA TYR A 96 1.19 0.57 16.41
C TYR A 96 2.43 0.43 17.30
N ILE A 97 2.30 0.74 18.59
CA ILE A 97 3.40 0.65 19.59
C ILE A 97 4.66 1.34 19.03
N SER A 98 4.50 2.59 18.66
CA SER A 98 5.55 3.40 18.04
C SER A 98 5.79 4.68 18.83
N PRO A 99 7.05 5.14 19.02
CA PRO A 99 7.34 6.36 19.75
C PRO A 99 6.58 7.57 19.17
N LEU A 100 5.91 8.33 20.05
CA LEU A 100 5.03 9.42 19.64
C LEU A 100 5.74 10.48 18.78
N GLY A 101 6.99 10.82 19.11
CA GLY A 101 7.77 11.77 18.32
C GLY A 101 8.08 11.28 16.91
N VAL A 102 8.24 9.96 16.70
CA VAL A 102 8.41 9.37 15.38
C VAL A 102 7.11 9.44 14.58
N VAL A 103 5.97 9.22 15.24
CA VAL A 103 4.65 9.36 14.62
C VAL A 103 4.40 10.81 14.23
N MET A 104 4.58 11.76 15.16
CA MET A 104 4.33 13.20 14.93
C MET A 104 5.19 13.77 13.79
N LYS A 105 6.38 13.22 13.58
CA LYS A 105 7.25 13.63 12.47
C LYS A 105 6.61 13.46 11.08
N ASN A 106 5.65 12.55 10.91
CA ASN A 106 4.93 12.38 9.65
C ASN A 106 3.96 13.54 9.37
N PHE A 107 3.54 14.24 10.40
CA PHE A 107 2.65 15.41 10.30
C PHE A 107 3.42 16.72 10.06
N VAL A 108 4.76 16.69 10.11
CA VAL A 108 5.60 17.88 9.99
C VAL A 108 6.43 17.81 8.71
N PRO A 109 5.96 18.40 7.58
CA PRO A 109 6.74 18.48 6.35
C PRO A 109 7.97 19.37 6.57
N LYS A 110 9.04 19.07 5.81
CA LYS A 110 10.24 19.92 5.85
C LYS A 110 9.92 21.30 5.26
N ARG A 111 10.18 22.34 6.05
CA ARG A 111 9.97 23.75 5.69
C ARG A 111 11.08 24.21 4.73
N VAL A 112 10.77 24.18 3.45
CA VAL A 112 11.63 24.62 2.37
C VAL A 112 10.80 25.53 1.48
N LYS A 113 11.31 26.71 1.14
CA LYS A 113 10.63 27.61 0.18
C LYS A 113 10.43 26.86 -1.16
N PRO A 114 9.24 26.90 -1.74
CA PRO A 114 9.01 26.26 -3.03
C PRO A 114 9.88 26.93 -4.11
N ARG A 115 10.62 26.13 -4.87
CA ARG A 115 11.14 26.61 -6.15
C ARG A 115 9.93 26.69 -7.07
N ILE A 116 9.58 27.90 -7.53
CA ILE A 116 8.40 28.19 -8.35
C ILE A 116 8.43 27.30 -9.59
N ARG A 117 7.60 26.24 -9.57
CA ARG A 117 7.09 25.53 -10.75
C ARG A 117 5.62 25.32 -10.49
N ASN A 118 4.79 26.24 -10.98
CA ASN A 118 3.37 26.00 -11.11
C ASN A 118 3.21 24.84 -12.10
N GLN A 119 2.99 23.63 -11.61
CA GLN A 119 2.37 22.61 -12.45
C GLN A 119 0.88 22.98 -12.49
N GLU A 120 0.50 23.73 -13.50
CA GLU A 120 -0.90 23.83 -13.88
C GLU A 120 -1.36 22.41 -14.24
N LEU A 121 -2.26 21.89 -13.43
CA LEU A 121 -3.03 20.71 -13.78
C LEU A 121 -3.88 21.13 -14.98
N GLY A 122 -3.50 20.73 -16.20
CA GLY A 122 -4.20 21.05 -17.44
C GLY A 122 -5.59 20.39 -17.47
N ILE A 123 -6.53 20.98 -16.75
CA ILE A 123 -7.86 20.41 -16.54
C ILE A 123 -8.79 20.87 -17.64
N LYS A 124 -9.30 19.93 -18.42
CA LYS A 124 -10.38 20.12 -19.39
C LYS A 124 -11.74 20.22 -18.67
N LYS A 125 -12.65 21.08 -19.23
CA LYS A 125 -14.00 21.39 -18.71
C LYS A 125 -14.80 20.17 -18.20
N ARG A 126 -15.62 20.40 -17.15
CA ARG A 126 -16.65 19.51 -16.61
C ARG A 126 -17.36 18.71 -17.70
N LYS A 127 -17.31 17.37 -17.57
CA LYS A 127 -18.22 16.48 -18.28
C LYS A 127 -19.42 16.21 -17.38
N ASN A 128 -20.63 16.39 -17.89
CA ASN A 128 -21.81 15.88 -17.22
C ASN A 128 -21.76 14.34 -17.25
N ILE A 129 -21.71 13.70 -16.10
CA ILE A 129 -21.79 12.24 -16.00
C ILE A 129 -23.25 11.86 -15.91
N ILE A 130 -23.70 11.02 -16.82
CA ILE A 130 -24.98 10.32 -16.70
C ILE A 130 -24.73 9.07 -15.85
N LEU A 131 -25.35 9.01 -14.68
CA LEU A 131 -25.26 7.86 -13.77
C LEU A 131 -26.39 6.88 -14.06
N THR A 132 -26.12 5.59 -13.87
CA THR A 132 -27.19 4.59 -13.82
C THR A 132 -28.01 4.74 -12.54
N LYS A 133 -29.16 4.07 -12.48
CA LYS A 133 -30.03 4.09 -11.29
C LYS A 133 -29.27 3.62 -10.04
N GLU A 134 -28.56 2.50 -10.14
CA GLU A 134 -27.81 1.91 -9.03
C GLU A 134 -26.65 2.80 -8.57
N GLN A 135 -26.01 3.50 -9.50
CA GLN A 135 -24.99 4.49 -9.17
C GLN A 135 -25.60 5.68 -8.44
N ASN A 136 -26.75 6.19 -8.90
CA ASN A 136 -27.48 7.27 -8.22
C ASN A 136 -27.92 6.87 -6.81
N ASP A 137 -28.51 5.69 -6.65
CA ASP A 137 -28.91 5.16 -5.33
C ASP A 137 -27.69 5.05 -4.39
N SER A 138 -26.56 4.64 -4.91
CA SER A 138 -25.28 4.56 -4.17
C SER A 138 -24.80 5.94 -3.72
N VAL A 139 -24.85 6.93 -4.62
CA VAL A 139 -24.51 8.34 -4.33
C VAL A 139 -25.42 8.89 -3.24
N GLU A 140 -26.72 8.66 -3.35
CA GLU A 140 -27.70 9.12 -2.34
C GLU A 140 -27.45 8.46 -0.98
N LYS A 141 -27.24 7.16 -0.94
CA LYS A 141 -26.92 6.43 0.29
C LYS A 141 -25.70 7.00 0.98
N ILE A 142 -24.63 7.29 0.24
CA ILE A 142 -23.41 7.90 0.78
C ILE A 142 -23.66 9.35 1.19
N SER A 143 -24.26 10.18 0.31
CA SER A 143 -24.35 11.63 0.51
C SER A 143 -25.37 12.03 1.59
N LYS A 144 -26.51 11.33 1.70
CA LYS A 144 -27.60 11.68 2.63
C LYS A 144 -27.41 11.11 4.05
N THR A 145 -26.52 10.13 4.27
CA THR A 145 -26.30 9.54 5.61
C THR A 145 -25.81 10.58 6.61
N ASN A 146 -26.44 10.64 7.78
CA ASN A 146 -26.07 11.55 8.85
C ASN A 146 -25.12 10.89 9.86
N CYS A 147 -23.88 11.33 9.93
CA CYS A 147 -22.83 10.75 10.79
C CYS A 147 -22.84 11.30 12.23
N LYS A 148 -23.61 12.36 12.49
CA LYS A 148 -23.70 12.94 13.85
C LYS A 148 -24.41 12.02 14.85
N LEU A 149 -25.29 11.15 14.38
CA LEU A 149 -26.12 10.28 15.22
C LEU A 149 -25.46 8.92 15.54
N LYS A 150 -24.81 8.28 14.57
CA LYS A 150 -24.09 7.01 14.78
C LYS A 150 -22.94 6.89 13.75
N ILE A 151 -21.71 6.93 14.21
CA ILE A 151 -20.49 6.83 13.36
C ILE A 151 -20.41 5.48 12.63
N VAL A 152 -20.92 4.41 13.20
CA VAL A 152 -20.95 3.06 12.61
C VAL A 152 -21.70 3.06 11.26
N ASN A 153 -22.74 3.88 11.10
CA ASN A 153 -23.52 3.96 9.86
C ASN A 153 -22.84 4.76 8.73
N CYS A 154 -21.64 5.32 8.99
CA CYS A 154 -20.93 6.20 8.05
C CYS A 154 -19.75 5.54 7.37
N LYS A 155 -19.58 4.23 7.57
CA LYS A 155 -18.55 3.43 6.94
C LYS A 155 -19.19 2.57 5.85
N PHE A 156 -18.71 2.69 4.61
CA PHE A 156 -19.25 1.98 3.46
C PHE A 156 -18.17 1.15 2.76
N LEU A 157 -18.59 -0.03 2.28
CA LEU A 157 -17.85 -0.80 1.29
C LEU A 157 -18.60 -0.73 -0.03
N LEU A 158 -18.01 -0.06 -1.04
CA LEU A 158 -18.51 -0.01 -2.40
C LEU A 158 -17.84 -1.11 -3.21
N TYR A 159 -18.58 -2.18 -3.45
CA TYR A 159 -18.14 -3.33 -4.21
C TYR A 159 -18.76 -3.33 -5.60
N GLY A 160 -17.97 -3.62 -6.61
CA GLY A 160 -18.45 -3.76 -7.98
C GLY A 160 -17.31 -4.07 -8.94
N PRO A 161 -17.57 -4.78 -10.04
CA PRO A 161 -16.54 -5.20 -10.98
C PRO A 161 -15.73 -4.02 -11.54
N SER A 162 -14.60 -4.32 -12.19
CA SER A 162 -13.80 -3.29 -12.86
C SER A 162 -14.66 -2.62 -13.94
N GLY A 163 -14.68 -1.29 -13.96
CA GLY A 163 -15.49 -0.52 -14.90
C GLY A 163 -16.96 -0.32 -14.49
N SER A 164 -17.39 -0.70 -13.28
CA SER A 164 -18.76 -0.46 -12.79
C SER A 164 -19.08 1.00 -12.45
N GLY A 165 -18.13 1.92 -12.60
CA GLY A 165 -18.33 3.35 -12.33
C GLY A 165 -18.15 3.74 -10.86
N LYS A 166 -17.38 3.00 -10.06
CA LYS A 166 -17.07 3.38 -8.67
C LYS A 166 -16.53 4.79 -8.53
N THR A 167 -15.64 5.20 -9.44
CA THR A 167 -15.03 6.54 -9.43
C THR A 167 -16.10 7.62 -9.65
N GLU A 168 -17.04 7.38 -10.55
CA GLU A 168 -18.19 8.27 -10.82
C GLU A 168 -19.05 8.42 -9.58
N VAL A 169 -19.29 7.35 -8.83
CA VAL A 169 -20.02 7.40 -7.55
C VAL A 169 -19.26 8.26 -6.53
N TYR A 170 -17.93 8.11 -6.40
CA TYR A 170 -17.15 8.94 -5.47
C TYR A 170 -17.23 10.42 -5.81
N ILE A 171 -17.03 10.76 -7.09
CA ILE A 171 -17.05 12.15 -7.58
C ILE A 171 -18.40 12.79 -7.31
N ASN A 172 -19.50 12.09 -7.65
CA ASN A 172 -20.83 12.63 -7.45
C ASN A 172 -21.23 12.72 -5.97
N ALA A 173 -20.80 11.77 -5.14
CA ALA A 173 -21.01 11.84 -3.69
C ALA A 173 -20.26 13.05 -3.10
N ILE A 174 -19.02 13.30 -3.50
CA ILE A 174 -18.24 14.48 -3.10
C ILE A 174 -18.96 15.76 -3.55
N SER A 175 -19.37 15.86 -4.82
CA SER A 175 -20.10 17.03 -5.34
C SER A 175 -21.35 17.32 -4.55
N GLN A 176 -22.22 16.32 -4.33
CA GLN A 176 -23.47 16.52 -3.57
C GLN A 176 -23.24 16.93 -2.11
N ILE A 177 -22.18 16.44 -1.49
CA ILE A 177 -21.83 16.83 -0.12
C ILE A 177 -21.25 18.25 -0.10
N ALA A 178 -20.40 18.60 -1.07
CA ALA A 178 -19.81 19.93 -1.23
C ALA A 178 -20.86 21.00 -1.52
N ASP A 179 -21.83 20.71 -2.37
CA ASP A 179 -22.94 21.62 -2.70
C ASP A 179 -23.78 21.98 -1.46
N ARG A 180 -23.97 21.02 -0.53
CA ARG A 180 -24.68 21.26 0.74
C ARG A 180 -23.83 21.99 1.77
N ASN A 181 -22.52 21.80 1.76
CA ASN A 181 -21.60 22.45 2.69
C ASN A 181 -20.23 22.73 2.02
N PRO A 182 -20.07 23.89 1.39
CA PRO A 182 -18.84 24.26 0.66
C PRO A 182 -17.59 24.38 1.52
N GLN A 183 -17.72 24.39 2.85
CA GLN A 183 -16.57 24.48 3.76
C GLN A 183 -15.91 23.14 4.03
N LEU A 184 -16.52 22.03 3.61
CA LEU A 184 -15.96 20.71 3.81
C LEU A 184 -14.79 20.45 2.88
N GLN A 185 -13.87 19.63 3.39
CA GLN A 185 -12.73 19.10 2.65
C GLN A 185 -12.94 17.60 2.40
N PHE A 186 -12.25 17.07 1.40
CA PHE A 186 -12.38 15.68 0.96
C PHE A 186 -11.02 15.06 0.78
N LEU A 187 -10.86 13.80 1.22
CA LEU A 187 -9.65 13.03 1.02
C LEU A 187 -9.92 11.82 0.14
N ILE A 188 -9.16 11.67 -0.93
CA ILE A 188 -9.19 10.51 -1.82
C ILE A 188 -7.83 9.81 -1.74
N LEU A 189 -7.81 8.66 -1.11
CA LEU A 189 -6.64 7.80 -1.04
C LEU A 189 -6.62 6.86 -2.23
N ILE A 190 -5.49 6.86 -2.94
CA ILE A 190 -5.25 6.01 -4.11
C ILE A 190 -3.91 5.29 -3.89
N PRO A 191 -3.79 3.99 -4.27
CA PRO A 191 -2.52 3.27 -4.19
C PRO A 191 -1.42 3.97 -4.99
N GLU A 192 -0.18 3.92 -4.51
CA GLU A 192 0.95 4.64 -5.12
C GLU A 192 1.14 4.30 -6.61
N LYS A 193 0.90 3.04 -6.99
CA LYS A 193 1.05 2.56 -8.37
C LYS A 193 -0.12 2.96 -9.30
N THR A 194 -1.24 3.40 -8.75
CA THR A 194 -2.43 3.81 -9.52
C THR A 194 -2.59 5.32 -9.59
N LEU A 195 -1.82 6.07 -8.81
CA LEU A 195 -1.79 7.53 -8.85
C LEU A 195 -1.03 8.00 -10.10
N THR A 196 -1.69 7.87 -11.24
CA THR A 196 -1.20 8.30 -12.56
C THR A 196 -1.72 9.70 -12.90
N PRO A 197 -1.09 10.43 -13.82
CA PRO A 197 -1.64 11.70 -14.34
C PRO A 197 -3.09 11.59 -14.79
N GLN A 198 -3.46 10.46 -15.41
CA GLN A 198 -4.83 10.20 -15.84
C GLN A 198 -5.82 10.04 -14.68
N ALA A 199 -5.41 9.35 -13.61
CA ALA A 199 -6.25 9.26 -12.42
C ALA A 199 -6.49 10.67 -11.84
N ILE A 200 -5.45 11.49 -11.79
CA ILE A 200 -5.51 12.88 -11.34
C ILE A 200 -6.40 13.70 -12.28
N GLU A 201 -6.21 13.58 -13.60
CA GLU A 201 -6.99 14.26 -14.62
C GLU A 201 -8.48 13.86 -14.56
N ARG A 202 -8.77 12.57 -14.31
CA ARG A 202 -10.14 12.06 -14.16
C ARG A 202 -10.88 12.71 -13.01
N TYR A 203 -10.25 12.81 -11.83
CA TYR A 203 -10.84 13.53 -10.70
C TYR A 203 -10.86 15.05 -10.94
N GLY A 204 -9.79 15.59 -11.50
CA GLY A 204 -9.64 17.01 -11.80
C GLY A 204 -10.64 17.54 -12.83
N ALA A 205 -11.15 16.69 -13.73
CA ALA A 205 -12.13 17.10 -14.73
C ALA A 205 -13.48 17.57 -14.13
N TYR A 206 -13.74 17.29 -12.86
CA TYR A 206 -15.01 17.60 -12.19
C TYR A 206 -14.94 18.72 -11.15
N PHE A 207 -13.73 19.07 -10.70
CA PHE A 207 -13.51 20.06 -9.66
C PHE A 207 -12.59 21.17 -10.18
N LYS A 208 -12.59 22.31 -9.53
CA LYS A 208 -11.71 23.42 -9.91
C LYS A 208 -10.26 23.08 -9.58
N SER A 209 -9.36 23.36 -10.48
CA SER A 209 -7.93 23.00 -10.35
C SER A 209 -7.26 23.61 -9.13
N GLU A 210 -7.64 24.84 -8.78
CA GLU A 210 -7.13 25.58 -7.64
C GLU A 210 -7.55 24.99 -6.29
N GLU A 211 -8.65 24.21 -6.26
CA GLU A 211 -9.17 23.57 -5.06
C GLU A 211 -8.62 22.15 -4.84
N ILE A 212 -7.82 21.64 -5.79
CA ILE A 212 -7.27 20.27 -5.75
C ILE A 212 -5.79 20.29 -5.39
N ALA A 213 -5.40 19.38 -4.51
CA ALA A 213 -3.99 19.08 -4.25
C ALA A 213 -3.68 17.60 -4.44
N VAL A 214 -2.48 17.30 -4.94
CA VAL A 214 -1.96 15.95 -5.08
C VAL A 214 -0.78 15.73 -4.14
N ILE A 215 -0.88 14.73 -3.24
CA ILE A 215 0.18 14.34 -2.30
C ILE A 215 0.67 12.94 -2.63
N SER A 216 1.91 12.83 -3.09
CA SER A 216 2.56 11.57 -3.43
C SER A 216 4.03 11.56 -2.99
N SER A 217 4.69 10.42 -3.06
CA SER A 217 6.13 10.28 -2.78
C SER A 217 7.02 11.14 -3.69
N ASN A 218 6.51 11.55 -4.85
CA ASN A 218 7.24 12.35 -5.84
C ASN A 218 7.13 13.87 -5.63
N ILE A 219 6.29 14.34 -4.71
CA ILE A 219 6.15 15.76 -4.40
C ILE A 219 7.45 16.33 -3.80
N SER A 220 7.90 17.48 -4.25
CA SER A 220 9.07 18.13 -3.66
C SER A 220 8.76 18.64 -2.24
N LYS A 221 9.79 18.73 -1.39
CA LYS A 221 9.61 19.17 0.01
C LYS A 221 8.97 20.56 0.13
N GLY A 222 9.37 21.48 -0.75
CA GLY A 222 8.81 22.84 -0.76
C GLY A 222 7.36 22.87 -1.24
N GLN A 223 7.02 22.09 -2.28
CA GLN A 223 5.64 21.96 -2.74
C GLN A 223 4.76 21.31 -1.66
N LEU A 224 5.26 20.27 -0.99
CA LEU A 224 4.52 19.62 0.09
C LEU A 224 4.20 20.62 1.21
N TYR A 225 5.18 21.44 1.65
CA TYR A 225 4.96 22.44 2.70
C TYR A 225 3.93 23.50 2.26
N SER A 226 4.04 24.04 1.04
CA SER A 226 3.08 25.01 0.51
C SER A 226 1.67 24.41 0.40
N THR A 227 1.55 23.16 -0.11
CA THR A 227 0.27 22.43 -0.18
C THR A 227 -0.32 22.24 1.23
N TRP A 228 0.53 21.91 2.21
CA TRP A 228 0.14 21.74 3.61
C TRP A 228 -0.52 22.99 4.19
N GLN A 229 0.08 24.15 3.93
CA GLN A 229 -0.48 25.45 4.38
C GLN A 229 -1.84 25.74 3.72
N LYS A 230 -1.96 25.48 2.42
CA LYS A 230 -3.22 25.66 1.68
C LYS A 230 -4.35 24.72 2.13
N ILE A 231 -4.01 23.49 2.53
CA ILE A 231 -5.00 22.56 3.13
C ILE A 231 -5.43 23.10 4.49
N LYS A 232 -4.46 23.53 5.30
CA LYS A 232 -4.71 24.09 6.62
C LYS A 232 -5.53 25.40 6.56
N SER A 233 -5.33 26.26 5.57
CA SER A 233 -6.15 27.48 5.36
C SER A 233 -7.56 27.17 4.87
N GLY A 234 -7.79 25.97 4.30
CA GLY A 234 -9.06 25.56 3.68
C GLY A 234 -9.21 26.02 2.22
N GLU A 235 -8.15 26.57 1.60
CA GLU A 235 -8.12 26.88 0.17
C GLU A 235 -8.25 25.59 -0.66
N ILE A 236 -7.50 24.55 -0.29
CA ILE A 236 -7.64 23.22 -0.91
C ILE A 236 -8.83 22.51 -0.31
N LYS A 237 -9.78 22.13 -1.17
CA LYS A 237 -10.99 21.39 -0.81
C LYS A 237 -10.82 19.88 -1.00
N ILE A 238 -10.07 19.46 -2.03
CA ILE A 238 -9.92 18.06 -2.40
C ILE A 238 -8.45 17.68 -2.38
N VAL A 239 -8.12 16.71 -1.55
CA VAL A 239 -6.78 16.13 -1.50
C VAL A 239 -6.82 14.74 -2.10
N ILE A 240 -6.08 14.54 -3.17
CA ILE A 240 -5.86 13.23 -3.80
C ILE A 240 -4.45 12.78 -3.43
N GLY A 241 -4.29 11.58 -2.93
CA GLY A 241 -2.94 11.18 -2.60
C GLY A 241 -2.77 9.72 -2.22
N THR A 242 -1.51 9.37 -1.99
CA THR A 242 -1.14 8.06 -1.47
C THR A 242 -1.30 8.02 0.06
N ARG A 243 -0.91 6.92 0.70
CA ARG A 243 -0.99 6.75 2.16
C ARG A 243 -0.48 7.96 2.98
N MET A 244 0.43 8.77 2.43
CA MET A 244 0.97 9.95 3.12
C MET A 244 -0.04 11.09 3.25
N ALA A 245 -1.04 11.17 2.37
CA ALA A 245 -2.04 12.23 2.40
C ALA A 245 -2.93 12.19 3.66
N ILE A 246 -2.95 11.05 4.36
CA ILE A 246 -3.71 10.89 5.62
C ILE A 246 -3.23 11.83 6.74
N PHE A 247 -2.00 12.32 6.67
CA PHE A 247 -1.41 13.22 7.68
C PHE A 247 -1.67 14.71 7.42
N ALA A 248 -2.35 15.04 6.33
CA ALA A 248 -2.62 16.44 5.98
C ALA A 248 -3.48 17.16 7.03
N PRO A 249 -3.31 18.50 7.21
CA PRO A 249 -3.98 19.28 8.26
C PRO A 249 -5.39 19.70 7.83
N PHE A 250 -6.28 18.73 7.70
CA PHE A 250 -7.69 19.01 7.39
C PHE A 250 -8.36 19.79 8.53
N ARG A 251 -9.20 20.74 8.17
CA ARG A 251 -10.06 21.47 9.12
C ARG A 251 -11.36 20.75 9.40
N ASN A 252 -12.01 20.29 8.34
CA ASN A 252 -13.34 19.71 8.44
C ASN A 252 -13.58 18.74 7.27
N LEU A 253 -13.35 17.46 7.50
CA LEU A 253 -13.56 16.43 6.49
C LEU A 253 -15.05 16.08 6.34
N GLY A 254 -15.54 16.01 5.11
CA GLY A 254 -16.88 15.57 4.76
C GLY A 254 -16.94 14.10 4.32
N LEU A 255 -15.91 13.66 3.57
CA LEU A 255 -15.82 12.30 3.08
C LEU A 255 -14.36 11.90 2.88
N ILE A 256 -14.04 10.67 3.27
CA ILE A 256 -12.79 9.99 2.94
C ILE A 256 -13.12 8.85 1.97
N VAL A 257 -12.45 8.81 0.83
CA VAL A 257 -12.52 7.72 -0.14
C VAL A 257 -11.20 6.94 -0.10
N ILE A 258 -11.29 5.60 -0.05
CA ILE A 258 -10.14 4.70 -0.21
C ILE A 258 -10.42 3.86 -1.44
N ASP A 259 -9.83 4.22 -2.57
CA ASP A 259 -9.97 3.48 -3.81
C ASP A 259 -9.02 2.29 -3.85
N GLU A 260 -9.42 1.19 -4.51
CA GLU A 260 -8.67 -0.09 -4.52
C GLU A 260 -8.22 -0.50 -3.10
N GLU A 261 -9.17 -0.55 -2.15
CA GLU A 261 -8.91 -0.71 -0.70
C GLU A 261 -8.10 -1.98 -0.36
N GLN A 262 -8.15 -3.01 -1.21
CA GLN A 262 -7.39 -4.25 -1.05
C GLN A 262 -5.89 -4.09 -1.29
N ASP A 263 -5.44 -2.92 -1.80
CA ASP A 263 -4.04 -2.73 -2.13
C ASP A 263 -3.12 -2.72 -0.89
N MET A 264 -2.08 -3.55 -0.93
CA MET A 264 -1.12 -3.68 0.15
C MET A 264 -0.23 -2.44 0.35
N SER A 265 -0.17 -1.51 -0.62
CA SER A 265 0.62 -0.28 -0.50
C SER A 265 0.08 0.71 0.54
N TYR A 266 -1.15 0.52 1.00
CA TYR A 266 -1.70 1.28 2.12
C TYR A 266 -1.03 0.97 3.45
N LYS A 267 -0.43 -0.21 3.61
CA LYS A 267 0.38 -0.57 4.79
C LYS A 267 1.82 -0.12 4.62
N GLN A 268 2.33 0.65 5.57
CA GLN A 268 3.76 0.95 5.69
C GLN A 268 4.46 -0.18 6.42
N TRP A 269 5.35 -0.90 5.74
CA TRP A 269 6.02 -2.08 6.28
C TRP A 269 7.52 -1.89 6.54
N ASP A 270 8.15 -0.87 5.96
CA ASP A 270 9.60 -0.64 5.92
C ASP A 270 10.12 0.33 6.99
N MET A 271 9.28 1.27 7.44
CA MET A 271 9.63 2.32 8.41
C MET A 271 8.61 2.42 9.55
N ASN A 272 9.04 2.92 10.70
CA ASN A 272 8.13 3.29 11.79
C ASN A 272 7.52 4.69 11.54
N PRO A 273 6.24 4.85 11.94
CA PRO A 273 5.30 3.83 12.39
C PRO A 273 4.91 2.89 11.23
N ARG A 274 4.70 1.60 11.54
CA ARG A 274 4.23 0.60 10.57
C ARG A 274 2.70 0.63 10.45
N TYR A 275 2.16 1.80 10.13
CA TYR A 275 0.71 2.02 10.09
C TYR A 275 0.05 1.48 8.81
N ASP A 276 -1.24 1.19 8.92
CA ASP A 276 -2.11 0.93 7.78
C ASP A 276 -3.00 2.16 7.56
N ALA A 277 -2.84 2.81 6.40
CA ALA A 277 -3.57 4.03 6.10
C ALA A 277 -5.10 3.84 6.09
N ARG A 278 -5.59 2.61 5.82
CA ARG A 278 -7.03 2.30 5.86
C ARG A 278 -7.58 2.38 7.28
N LYS A 279 -6.86 1.82 8.26
CA LYS A 279 -7.23 1.89 9.69
C LYS A 279 -7.08 3.30 10.25
N VAL A 280 -6.01 3.99 9.84
CA VAL A 280 -5.80 5.40 10.22
C VAL A 280 -6.90 6.30 9.63
N ALA A 281 -7.34 6.05 8.39
CA ALA A 281 -8.43 6.77 7.74
C ALA A 281 -9.78 6.59 8.49
N GLU A 282 -10.05 5.39 9.02
CA GLU A 282 -11.22 5.17 9.86
C GLU A 282 -11.18 6.02 11.15
N LYS A 283 -10.00 6.09 11.77
CA LYS A 283 -9.82 6.94 12.97
C LYS A 283 -9.93 8.42 12.65
N LEU A 284 -9.39 8.85 11.52
CA LEU A 284 -9.54 10.21 11.05
C LEU A 284 -11.01 10.55 10.77
N ALA A 285 -11.76 9.61 10.14
CA ALA A 285 -13.19 9.77 9.92
C ALA A 285 -13.98 9.86 11.23
N GLU A 286 -13.60 9.10 12.26
CA GLU A 286 -14.20 9.16 13.59
C GLU A 286 -13.94 10.51 14.28
N ILE A 287 -12.70 11.03 14.22
CA ILE A 287 -12.33 12.33 14.80
C ILE A 287 -13.13 13.46 14.13
N HIS A 288 -13.18 13.48 12.78
CA HIS A 288 -13.92 14.50 12.04
C HIS A 288 -15.42 14.24 11.92
N LYS A 289 -15.93 13.11 12.46
CA LYS A 289 -17.34 12.67 12.36
C LYS A 289 -17.84 12.69 10.91
N CYS A 290 -16.98 12.25 9.97
CA CYS A 290 -17.27 12.24 8.56
C CYS A 290 -17.49 10.81 8.02
N LYS A 291 -17.91 10.73 6.76
CA LYS A 291 -18.12 9.47 6.04
C LYS A 291 -16.81 8.89 5.54
N ILE A 292 -16.78 7.55 5.43
CA ILE A 292 -15.67 6.84 4.78
C ILE A 292 -16.22 5.78 3.81
N VAL A 293 -15.70 5.78 2.59
CA VAL A 293 -16.03 4.79 1.56
C VAL A 293 -14.77 4.04 1.17
N ARG A 294 -14.79 2.72 1.29
CA ARG A 294 -13.80 1.81 0.75
C ARG A 294 -14.32 1.23 -0.55
N GLY A 295 -13.59 1.37 -1.65
CA GLY A 295 -14.01 0.87 -2.93
C GLY A 295 -13.07 -0.19 -3.49
N SER A 296 -13.65 -1.26 -4.05
CA SER A 296 -12.90 -2.34 -4.66
C SER A 296 -13.71 -3.13 -5.68
N ALA A 297 -13.01 -3.71 -6.67
CA ALA A 297 -13.56 -4.75 -7.53
C ALA A 297 -13.32 -6.16 -6.96
N THR A 298 -12.37 -6.29 -6.05
CA THR A 298 -11.99 -7.51 -5.36
C THR A 298 -11.68 -7.17 -3.90
N PRO A 299 -12.72 -6.92 -3.08
CA PRO A 299 -12.53 -6.47 -1.70
C PRO A 299 -11.58 -7.37 -0.92
N SER A 300 -10.92 -6.82 0.09
CA SER A 300 -10.21 -7.66 1.04
C SER A 300 -11.19 -8.53 1.84
N VAL A 301 -10.78 -9.75 2.16
CA VAL A 301 -11.60 -10.68 2.97
C VAL A 301 -12.03 -10.02 4.28
N GLU A 302 -11.14 -9.22 4.89
CA GLU A 302 -11.47 -8.47 6.11
C GLU A 302 -12.57 -7.42 5.88
N SER A 303 -12.48 -6.60 4.83
CA SER A 303 -13.47 -5.55 4.56
C SER A 303 -14.84 -6.13 4.18
N TYR A 304 -14.87 -7.19 3.39
CA TYR A 304 -16.11 -7.84 2.99
C TYR A 304 -16.78 -8.55 4.18
N TRP A 305 -16.00 -9.26 5.02
CA TRP A 305 -16.50 -9.85 6.25
C TRP A 305 -17.11 -8.80 7.20
N ARG A 306 -16.47 -7.66 7.36
CA ARG A 306 -16.97 -6.53 8.16
C ARG A 306 -18.28 -5.95 7.60
N ALA A 307 -18.41 -5.92 6.26
CA ALA A 307 -19.64 -5.49 5.62
C ALA A 307 -20.80 -6.47 5.85
N LEU A 308 -20.56 -7.77 5.72
CA LEU A 308 -21.56 -8.81 6.05
C LEU A 308 -22.00 -8.76 7.53
N ASN A 309 -21.09 -8.41 8.43
CA ASN A 309 -21.39 -8.24 9.87
C ASN A 309 -21.91 -6.84 10.22
N LYS A 310 -22.34 -6.05 9.23
CA LYS A 310 -22.96 -4.71 9.42
C LYS A 310 -22.02 -3.69 10.08
N GLU A 311 -20.72 -3.93 10.14
CA GLU A 311 -19.74 -2.92 10.55
C GLU A 311 -19.53 -1.86 9.45
N TYR A 312 -19.78 -2.24 8.18
CA TYR A 312 -19.86 -1.35 7.02
C TYR A 312 -21.21 -1.50 6.33
N GLY A 313 -21.73 -0.41 5.78
CA GLY A 313 -22.84 -0.46 4.83
C GLY A 313 -22.33 -1.02 3.50
N LEU A 314 -22.79 -2.22 3.12
CA LEU A 314 -22.46 -2.76 1.80
C LEU A 314 -23.26 -2.04 0.73
N ILE A 315 -22.56 -1.61 -0.32
CA ILE A 315 -23.11 -1.04 -1.55
C ILE A 315 -22.54 -1.84 -2.71
N GLU A 316 -23.41 -2.50 -3.46
CA GLU A 316 -23.01 -3.33 -4.59
C GLU A 316 -23.40 -2.66 -5.91
N LEU A 317 -22.43 -2.49 -6.80
CA LEU A 317 -22.64 -2.03 -8.16
C LEU A 317 -22.63 -3.22 -9.12
N PRO A 318 -23.64 -3.36 -9.96
CA PRO A 318 -23.63 -4.37 -11.02
C PRO A 318 -22.57 -4.05 -12.09
N LYS A 319 -22.34 -4.98 -12.99
CA LYS A 319 -21.58 -4.71 -14.21
C LYS A 319 -22.33 -3.63 -15.01
N LEU A 320 -21.60 -2.62 -15.46
CA LEU A 320 -22.18 -1.50 -16.20
C LEU A 320 -22.92 -1.99 -17.46
N ASN A 321 -24.19 -1.69 -17.56
CA ASN A 321 -24.99 -1.94 -18.76
C ASN A 321 -24.95 -0.70 -19.65
N LEU A 322 -24.11 -0.72 -20.68
CA LEU A 322 -23.91 0.43 -21.57
C LEU A 322 -25.16 0.75 -22.43
N LYS A 323 -26.08 -0.22 -22.60
CA LYS A 323 -27.35 0.02 -23.29
C LYS A 323 -28.23 1.03 -22.52
N GLU A 324 -28.21 0.99 -21.19
CA GLU A 324 -28.94 1.95 -20.34
C GLU A 324 -28.37 3.37 -20.41
N LEU A 325 -27.11 3.52 -20.78
CA LEU A 325 -26.45 4.80 -21.00
C LEU A 325 -26.59 5.31 -22.44
N GLY A 326 -27.46 4.69 -23.28
CA GLY A 326 -27.72 5.12 -24.66
C GLY A 326 -26.63 4.73 -25.67
N ILE A 327 -25.65 3.92 -25.27
CA ILE A 327 -24.57 3.46 -26.15
C ILE A 327 -25.03 2.20 -26.88
N ARG A 328 -25.63 2.37 -28.08
CA ARG A 328 -26.39 1.33 -28.80
C ARG A 328 -25.57 0.18 -29.40
N ASN A 329 -24.26 0.27 -29.56
CA ASN A 329 -23.45 -0.70 -30.33
C ASN A 329 -22.47 -1.50 -29.46
N TYR A 330 -22.83 -1.90 -28.26
CA TYR A 330 -21.91 -2.54 -27.34
C TYR A 330 -22.45 -3.86 -26.80
N GLU A 331 -22.41 -4.91 -27.62
CA GLU A 331 -22.46 -6.30 -27.15
C GLU A 331 -21.02 -6.80 -26.96
N LEU A 332 -20.40 -6.45 -25.85
CA LEU A 332 -19.22 -7.13 -25.39
C LEU A 332 -19.63 -8.53 -24.92
N GLY A 333 -19.27 -9.54 -25.69
CA GLY A 333 -19.39 -10.93 -25.30
C GLY A 333 -18.77 -11.20 -23.93
N LYS A 334 -19.15 -12.28 -23.29
CA LYS A 334 -18.48 -12.77 -22.08
C LYS A 334 -16.98 -12.92 -22.38
N THR A 335 -16.12 -12.43 -21.46
CA THR A 335 -14.68 -12.69 -21.54
C THR A 335 -14.47 -14.21 -21.60
N ASN A 336 -13.80 -14.68 -22.63
CA ASN A 336 -13.49 -16.10 -22.76
C ASN A 336 -12.22 -16.39 -21.95
N THR A 337 -12.37 -17.06 -20.81
CA THR A 337 -11.26 -17.42 -19.94
C THR A 337 -10.95 -18.91 -20.07
N THR A 338 -9.70 -19.24 -20.37
CA THR A 338 -9.21 -20.62 -20.50
C THR A 338 -8.08 -20.87 -19.51
N ILE A 339 -8.19 -21.92 -18.72
CA ILE A 339 -7.09 -22.44 -17.88
C ILE A 339 -6.34 -23.48 -18.70
N VAL A 340 -5.01 -23.33 -18.77
CA VAL A 340 -4.12 -24.25 -19.50
C VAL A 340 -3.25 -25.01 -18.51
N ASP A 341 -3.29 -26.33 -18.60
CA ASP A 341 -2.42 -27.22 -17.83
C ASP A 341 -1.00 -27.28 -18.43
N MET A 342 -0.07 -26.66 -17.75
CA MET A 342 1.34 -26.65 -18.15
C MET A 342 2.05 -27.98 -17.93
N LYS A 343 1.52 -28.93 -17.13
CA LYS A 343 2.04 -30.30 -17.04
C LYS A 343 1.78 -31.02 -18.37
N ARG A 344 0.55 -30.91 -18.90
CA ARG A 344 0.18 -31.48 -20.18
C ARG A 344 1.00 -30.90 -21.34
N GLU A 345 1.23 -29.57 -21.34
CA GLU A 345 2.12 -28.92 -22.32
C GLU A 345 3.54 -29.51 -22.30
N ARG A 346 4.07 -29.84 -21.08
CA ARG A 346 5.39 -30.48 -20.92
C ARG A 346 5.40 -31.91 -21.49
N TRP A 347 4.34 -32.66 -21.26
CA TRP A 347 4.19 -34.01 -21.84
C TRP A 347 4.16 -33.94 -23.35
N ASP A 348 3.48 -32.96 -23.92
CA ASP A 348 3.47 -32.65 -25.35
C ASP A 348 4.78 -32.01 -25.87
N LYS A 349 5.87 -32.15 -25.13
CA LYS A 349 7.21 -31.64 -25.45
C LYS A 349 7.29 -30.11 -25.63
N ASN A 350 6.33 -29.35 -25.14
CA ASN A 350 6.42 -27.89 -25.07
C ASN A 350 7.15 -27.46 -23.79
N TYR A 351 8.44 -27.15 -23.90
CA TYR A 351 9.29 -26.72 -22.79
C TYR A 351 9.39 -25.19 -22.65
N THR A 352 8.65 -24.45 -23.45
CA THR A 352 8.62 -22.97 -23.36
C THR A 352 7.72 -22.49 -22.23
N SER A 353 7.80 -21.21 -21.89
CA SER A 353 6.90 -20.58 -20.91
C SER A 353 5.53 -20.26 -21.50
N ILE A 354 5.36 -20.43 -22.83
CA ILE A 354 4.17 -20.09 -23.59
C ILE A 354 3.49 -21.39 -24.06
N SER A 355 2.24 -21.59 -23.65
CA SER A 355 1.45 -22.72 -24.09
C SER A 355 1.05 -22.62 -25.56
N LYS A 356 0.74 -23.75 -26.20
CA LYS A 356 0.22 -23.78 -27.56
C LYS A 356 -1.03 -22.91 -27.72
N LYS A 357 -1.94 -22.96 -26.75
CA LYS A 357 -3.14 -22.12 -26.74
C LYS A 357 -2.79 -20.63 -26.68
N LEU A 358 -1.94 -20.20 -25.74
CA LEU A 358 -1.55 -18.79 -25.64
C LEU A 358 -0.83 -18.33 -26.93
N LYS A 359 0.04 -19.17 -27.50
CA LYS A 359 0.72 -18.87 -28.76
C LYS A 359 -0.27 -18.65 -29.91
N SER A 360 -1.32 -19.48 -30.03
CA SER A 360 -2.36 -19.31 -31.06
C SER A 360 -3.18 -18.02 -30.86
N GLU A 361 -3.50 -17.67 -29.62
CA GLU A 361 -4.23 -16.42 -29.30
C GLU A 361 -3.36 -15.18 -29.57
N ILE A 362 -2.05 -15.24 -29.29
CA ILE A 362 -1.11 -14.16 -29.63
C ILE A 362 -1.06 -13.97 -31.15
N ALA A 363 -0.93 -15.08 -31.92
CA ALA A 363 -0.91 -15.01 -33.37
C ALA A 363 -2.19 -14.36 -33.93
N TYR A 364 -3.33 -14.75 -33.39
CA TYR A 364 -4.64 -14.18 -33.77
C TYR A 364 -4.69 -12.68 -33.47
N ALA A 365 -4.34 -12.27 -32.25
CA ALA A 365 -4.39 -10.87 -31.83
C ALA A 365 -3.44 -9.99 -32.70
N LEU A 366 -2.24 -10.46 -32.98
CA LEU A 366 -1.28 -9.75 -33.86
C LEU A 366 -1.80 -9.62 -35.30
N LYS A 367 -2.41 -10.67 -35.86
CA LYS A 367 -3.01 -10.65 -37.20
C LYS A 367 -4.08 -9.56 -37.34
N TYR A 368 -4.85 -9.31 -36.29
CA TYR A 368 -5.93 -8.30 -36.28
C TYR A 368 -5.54 -6.97 -35.62
N ASN A 369 -4.25 -6.66 -35.48
CA ASN A 369 -3.70 -5.44 -34.90
C ASN A 369 -4.27 -5.12 -33.51
N GLN A 370 -4.51 -6.15 -32.71
CA GLN A 370 -4.98 -6.05 -31.35
C GLN A 370 -3.80 -6.02 -30.37
N GLN A 371 -4.00 -5.43 -29.20
CA GLN A 371 -2.96 -5.35 -28.19
C GLN A 371 -3.07 -6.47 -27.16
N ILE A 372 -1.93 -6.89 -26.65
CA ILE A 372 -1.76 -8.06 -25.78
C ILE A 372 -1.06 -7.65 -24.50
N ILE A 373 -1.55 -8.14 -23.36
CA ILE A 373 -0.84 -8.05 -22.08
C ILE A 373 -0.41 -9.45 -21.63
N LEU A 374 0.89 -9.61 -21.36
CA LEU A 374 1.44 -10.81 -20.75
C LEU A 374 1.84 -10.49 -19.30
N PHE A 375 1.07 -11.03 -18.37
CA PHE A 375 1.28 -10.81 -16.95
C PHE A 375 2.16 -11.90 -16.35
N ILE A 376 3.24 -11.47 -15.69
CA ILE A 376 4.17 -12.33 -14.97
C ILE A 376 4.20 -11.89 -13.52
N ASN A 377 3.79 -12.74 -12.60
CA ASN A 377 3.93 -12.38 -11.20
C ASN A 377 5.34 -12.68 -10.69
N ARG A 378 6.04 -11.64 -10.27
CA ARG A 378 7.42 -11.71 -9.77
C ARG A 378 7.53 -11.76 -8.24
N GLN A 379 6.42 -11.86 -7.52
CA GLN A 379 6.46 -11.92 -6.05
C GLN A 379 6.82 -13.33 -5.59
N GLY A 380 8.04 -13.48 -5.05
CA GLY A 380 8.50 -14.67 -4.35
C GLY A 380 9.66 -15.42 -4.98
N MET A 381 9.77 -15.49 -6.30
CA MET A 381 10.95 -16.03 -6.98
C MET A 381 11.58 -14.95 -7.85
N SER A 382 12.45 -14.13 -7.27
CA SER A 382 13.44 -13.40 -8.05
C SER A 382 14.21 -14.42 -8.89
N SER A 383 14.45 -14.12 -10.18
CA SER A 383 15.46 -14.83 -10.96
C SER A 383 16.71 -14.95 -10.07
N PHE A 384 17.20 -16.14 -9.88
CA PHE A 384 18.38 -16.37 -9.08
C PHE A 384 19.39 -17.13 -9.92
N SER A 385 20.64 -16.97 -9.57
CA SER A 385 21.72 -17.64 -10.27
C SER A 385 22.25 -18.77 -9.41
N ILE A 386 22.39 -19.96 -10.02
CA ILE A 386 22.99 -21.14 -9.39
C ILE A 386 24.31 -21.47 -10.04
N CYS A 387 25.26 -21.92 -9.27
CA CYS A 387 26.49 -22.50 -9.80
C CYS A 387 26.16 -23.75 -10.62
N GLU A 388 26.67 -23.83 -11.85
CA GLU A 388 26.41 -24.99 -12.72
C GLU A 388 27.02 -26.29 -12.18
N ALA A 389 28.15 -26.19 -11.50
CA ALA A 389 28.86 -27.34 -10.94
C ALA A 389 28.17 -27.92 -9.68
N CYS A 390 27.95 -27.10 -8.65
CA CYS A 390 27.45 -27.57 -7.37
C CYS A 390 26.00 -27.21 -7.05
N LYS A 391 25.30 -26.57 -7.97
CA LYS A 391 23.88 -26.13 -7.87
C LYS A 391 23.59 -25.17 -6.70
N THR A 392 24.63 -24.64 -6.05
CA THR A 392 24.49 -23.66 -4.96
C THR A 392 24.00 -22.31 -5.51
N VAL A 393 23.01 -21.71 -4.85
CA VAL A 393 22.48 -20.37 -5.20
C VAL A 393 23.55 -19.31 -4.90
N LEU A 394 23.80 -18.42 -5.85
CA LEU A 394 24.66 -17.25 -5.64
C LEU A 394 23.95 -16.22 -4.77
N ARG A 395 24.46 -15.98 -3.57
CA ARG A 395 23.81 -15.14 -2.55
C ARG A 395 24.61 -13.88 -2.25
N CYS A 396 23.87 -12.81 -1.94
CA CYS A 396 24.42 -11.55 -1.48
C CYS A 396 25.08 -11.69 -0.11
N PRO A 397 26.35 -11.29 0.07
CA PRO A 397 27.04 -11.41 1.36
C PRO A 397 26.43 -10.50 2.44
N LYS A 398 25.72 -9.42 2.04
CA LYS A 398 25.12 -8.45 2.96
C LYS A 398 23.68 -8.78 3.34
N CYS A 399 22.92 -9.47 2.46
CA CYS A 399 21.49 -9.69 2.63
C CYS A 399 21.09 -11.16 2.61
N ASP A 400 22.00 -12.04 2.25
CA ASP A 400 21.75 -13.48 2.02
C ASP A 400 20.63 -13.78 1.00
N ARG A 401 20.23 -12.78 0.23
CA ARG A 401 19.30 -12.93 -0.90
C ARG A 401 20.04 -13.43 -2.11
N ALA A 402 19.32 -14.17 -2.96
CA ALA A 402 19.86 -14.55 -4.25
C ALA A 402 20.24 -13.32 -5.07
N LEU A 403 21.38 -13.38 -5.73
CA LEU A 403 21.83 -12.36 -6.68
C LEU A 403 21.23 -12.62 -8.04
N ILE A 404 20.96 -11.54 -8.76
CA ILE A 404 20.36 -11.54 -10.09
C ILE A 404 21.41 -11.08 -11.10
N TYR A 405 21.47 -11.77 -12.22
CA TYR A 405 22.33 -11.37 -13.34
C TYR A 405 21.78 -10.12 -14.02
N GLU A 406 22.64 -9.14 -14.21
CA GLU A 406 22.33 -7.89 -14.90
C GLU A 406 23.05 -7.79 -16.25
N LYS A 407 22.46 -7.03 -17.19
CA LYS A 407 23.09 -6.71 -18.46
C LYS A 407 24.42 -5.98 -18.18
N GLY A 408 25.54 -6.58 -18.51
CA GLY A 408 26.88 -6.06 -18.19
C GLY A 408 27.78 -7.05 -17.49
N GLY A 409 27.33 -8.30 -17.29
CA GLY A 409 28.17 -9.41 -16.86
C GLY A 409 28.37 -9.52 -15.34
N PHE A 410 27.66 -8.76 -14.54
CA PHE A 410 27.75 -8.81 -13.08
C PHE A 410 26.42 -9.27 -12.42
N TYR A 411 26.48 -9.66 -11.18
CA TYR A 411 25.31 -10.05 -10.39
C TYR A 411 25.02 -8.99 -9.32
N GLN A 412 23.76 -8.61 -9.18
CA GLN A 412 23.34 -7.54 -8.27
C GLN A 412 22.29 -8.03 -7.27
N CYS A 413 22.36 -7.48 -6.07
CA CYS A 413 21.33 -7.62 -5.07
C CYS A 413 20.29 -6.49 -5.21
N ASN A 414 19.07 -6.81 -5.58
CA ASN A 414 18.00 -5.81 -5.73
C ASN A 414 17.58 -5.15 -4.41
N HIS A 415 18.00 -5.69 -3.27
CA HIS A 415 17.66 -5.15 -1.97
C HIS A 415 18.66 -4.09 -1.46
N CYS A 416 19.96 -4.39 -1.52
CA CYS A 416 21.00 -3.51 -0.98
C CYS A 416 21.93 -2.94 -2.06
N ASN A 417 21.65 -3.20 -3.33
CA ASN A 417 22.43 -2.78 -4.49
C ASN A 417 23.89 -3.28 -4.47
N TYR A 418 24.21 -4.31 -3.66
CA TYR A 418 25.50 -4.97 -3.73
C TYR A 418 25.70 -5.54 -5.14
N LYS A 419 26.85 -5.28 -5.73
CA LYS A 419 27.29 -5.83 -7.03
C LYS A 419 28.46 -6.77 -6.81
N THR A 420 28.50 -7.84 -7.59
CA THR A 420 29.70 -8.70 -7.66
C THR A 420 30.67 -8.15 -8.68
N ASP A 421 31.89 -8.69 -8.67
CA ASP A 421 32.81 -8.59 -9.79
C ASP A 421 32.23 -9.29 -11.03
N ILE A 422 32.78 -9.03 -12.21
CA ILE A 422 32.28 -9.53 -13.50
C ILE A 422 32.25 -11.06 -13.56
N PHE A 423 33.18 -11.73 -12.90
CA PHE A 423 33.27 -13.20 -12.80
C PHE A 423 33.35 -13.66 -11.32
N PRO A 424 32.23 -13.70 -10.60
CA PRO A 424 32.24 -14.16 -9.22
C PRO A 424 32.57 -15.66 -9.15
N LYS A 425 33.33 -16.05 -8.13
CA LYS A 425 33.59 -17.46 -7.83
C LYS A 425 32.53 -18.01 -6.90
N CYS A 426 32.09 -19.25 -7.11
CA CYS A 426 31.19 -19.94 -6.20
C CYS A 426 31.88 -20.17 -4.84
N LYS A 427 31.29 -19.69 -3.77
CA LYS A 427 31.86 -19.84 -2.41
C LYS A 427 31.93 -21.28 -1.95
N LYS A 428 31.18 -22.23 -2.54
CA LYS A 428 31.15 -23.63 -2.17
C LYS A 428 32.18 -24.47 -2.93
N CYS A 429 32.33 -24.24 -4.23
CA CYS A 429 33.17 -25.12 -5.08
C CYS A 429 34.20 -24.37 -5.95
N GLY A 430 34.28 -23.04 -5.85
CA GLY A 430 35.19 -22.23 -6.68
C GLY A 430 34.78 -22.07 -8.14
N GLY A 431 33.71 -22.74 -8.61
CA GLY A 431 33.24 -22.66 -10.00
C GLY A 431 32.84 -21.24 -10.41
N ILE A 432 33.07 -20.88 -11.67
CA ILE A 432 32.80 -19.53 -12.20
C ILE A 432 31.57 -19.48 -13.10
N ASN A 433 31.02 -20.62 -13.50
CA ASN A 433 29.86 -20.71 -14.36
C ASN A 433 28.57 -20.72 -13.54
N PHE A 434 27.69 -19.76 -13.82
CA PHE A 434 26.39 -19.62 -13.15
C PHE A 434 25.26 -19.64 -14.18
N LYS A 435 24.25 -20.46 -13.91
CA LYS A 435 23.03 -20.54 -14.68
C LYS A 435 21.95 -19.70 -14.02
N ASN A 436 21.33 -18.80 -14.78
CA ASN A 436 20.21 -18.00 -14.31
C ASN A 436 18.92 -18.83 -14.32
N ILE A 437 18.27 -18.96 -13.17
CA ILE A 437 17.01 -19.69 -13.02
C ILE A 437 15.91 -18.69 -12.64
N GLY A 438 14.79 -18.79 -13.29
CA GLY A 438 13.58 -18.02 -13.02
C GLY A 438 12.85 -17.62 -14.30
N LEU A 439 11.54 -17.56 -14.24
CA LEU A 439 10.69 -16.93 -15.25
C LEU A 439 10.85 -15.41 -15.10
N GLY A 440 11.84 -14.84 -15.72
CA GLY A 440 11.98 -13.38 -15.82
C GLY A 440 11.23 -12.85 -17.05
N THR A 441 10.79 -11.59 -16.98
CA THR A 441 10.23 -10.87 -18.12
C THR A 441 11.11 -10.99 -19.37
N GLN A 442 12.42 -11.01 -19.20
CA GLN A 442 13.40 -11.17 -20.27
C GLN A 442 13.37 -12.55 -20.97
N LYS A 443 13.05 -13.64 -20.21
CA LYS A 443 12.90 -14.97 -20.81
C LYS A 443 11.66 -15.02 -21.68
N VAL A 444 10.54 -14.53 -21.16
CA VAL A 444 9.27 -14.46 -21.89
C VAL A 444 9.41 -13.55 -23.13
N GLU A 445 10.07 -12.40 -23.00
CA GLU A 445 10.39 -11.51 -24.12
C GLU A 445 11.15 -12.24 -25.23
N LYS A 446 12.23 -12.97 -24.88
CA LYS A 446 13.01 -13.75 -25.86
C LYS A 446 12.19 -14.85 -26.52
N GLU A 447 11.38 -15.60 -25.75
CA GLU A 447 10.53 -16.65 -26.29
C GLU A 447 9.47 -16.08 -27.26
N ILE A 448 8.88 -14.93 -26.92
CA ILE A 448 7.91 -14.25 -27.80
C ILE A 448 8.57 -13.77 -29.09
N LEU A 449 9.76 -13.15 -29.02
CA LEU A 449 10.50 -12.72 -30.21
C LEU A 449 10.93 -13.89 -31.11
N ASN A 450 11.25 -15.04 -30.51
CA ASN A 450 11.53 -16.26 -31.29
C ASN A 450 10.30 -16.77 -32.06
N PHE A 451 9.10 -16.65 -31.48
CA PHE A 451 7.85 -17.04 -32.14
C PHE A 451 7.30 -15.98 -33.11
N PHE A 452 7.48 -14.71 -32.76
CA PHE A 452 6.92 -13.55 -33.43
C PHE A 452 8.00 -12.45 -33.60
N PRO A 453 8.94 -12.63 -34.54
CA PRO A 453 10.09 -11.71 -34.68
C PRO A 453 9.74 -10.26 -34.99
N LEU A 454 8.58 -10.03 -35.63
CA LEU A 454 8.11 -8.69 -36.02
C LEU A 454 7.28 -8.00 -34.93
N ALA A 455 6.95 -8.68 -33.82
CA ALA A 455 6.14 -8.10 -32.75
C ALA A 455 6.91 -7.01 -31.99
N LYS A 456 6.27 -5.86 -31.80
CA LYS A 456 6.82 -4.76 -31.01
C LYS A 456 6.48 -4.99 -29.54
N ILE A 457 7.50 -5.21 -28.70
CA ILE A 457 7.33 -5.54 -27.30
C ILE A 457 7.76 -4.38 -26.39
N LEU A 458 6.94 -4.06 -25.41
CA LEU A 458 7.31 -3.21 -24.26
C LEU A 458 7.40 -4.07 -23.00
N VAL A 459 8.48 -3.87 -22.24
CA VAL A 459 8.67 -4.57 -20.95
C VAL A 459 8.56 -3.60 -19.79
N ALA A 460 7.52 -3.79 -18.97
CA ALA A 460 7.27 -3.03 -17.77
C ALA A 460 7.79 -3.80 -16.53
N ASP A 461 9.11 -3.71 -16.28
CA ASP A 461 9.75 -4.36 -15.15
C ASP A 461 10.05 -3.39 -13.99
N SER A 462 9.90 -3.88 -12.77
CA SER A 462 10.22 -3.13 -11.54
C SER A 462 11.71 -2.73 -11.42
N ALA A 463 12.63 -3.43 -12.09
CA ALA A 463 14.04 -3.06 -12.15
C ALA A 463 14.27 -1.71 -12.87
N ASN A 464 13.48 -1.44 -13.90
CA ASN A 464 13.52 -0.20 -14.66
C ASN A 464 12.65 0.92 -14.07
N SER A 465 11.79 0.62 -13.08
CA SER A 465 10.85 1.57 -12.47
C SER A 465 11.52 2.67 -11.63
N LYS A 466 12.84 2.62 -11.42
CA LYS A 466 13.60 3.66 -10.70
C LYS A 466 13.76 4.97 -11.50
N LYS A 467 13.50 4.96 -12.80
CA LYS A 467 13.51 6.18 -13.62
C LYS A 467 12.23 6.98 -13.33
N LYS A 468 12.40 8.27 -13.08
CA LYS A 468 11.29 9.21 -12.96
C LYS A 468 10.44 9.16 -14.24
N ASN A 469 9.11 9.03 -14.10
CA ASN A 469 8.13 8.96 -15.20
C ASN A 469 8.17 7.68 -16.06
N PHE A 470 8.89 6.61 -15.67
CA PHE A 470 8.92 5.35 -16.42
C PHE A 470 7.52 4.76 -16.71
N GLN A 471 6.63 4.80 -15.71
CA GLN A 471 5.26 4.27 -15.88
C GLN A 471 4.45 5.09 -16.90
N GLU A 472 4.60 6.40 -16.88
CA GLU A 472 3.94 7.32 -17.81
C GLU A 472 4.44 7.12 -19.25
N GLU A 473 5.73 6.91 -19.41
CA GLU A 473 6.35 6.63 -20.70
C GLU A 473 5.82 5.32 -21.31
N ILE A 474 5.84 4.23 -20.54
CA ILE A 474 5.33 2.92 -20.99
C ILE A 474 3.84 3.01 -21.35
N TYR A 475 3.04 3.65 -20.48
CA TYR A 475 1.64 3.84 -20.75
C TYR A 475 1.40 4.63 -22.04
N SER A 476 2.10 5.77 -22.20
CA SER A 476 1.96 6.63 -23.38
C SER A 476 2.28 5.89 -24.68
N LYS A 477 3.40 5.15 -24.71
CA LYS A 477 3.79 4.36 -25.89
C LYS A 477 2.77 3.27 -26.19
N PHE A 478 2.35 2.52 -25.19
CA PHE A 478 1.41 1.41 -25.40
C PHE A 478 0.02 1.92 -25.79
N SER A 479 -0.52 2.95 -25.15
CA SER A 479 -1.82 3.53 -25.49
C SER A 479 -1.91 4.12 -26.88
N LYS A 480 -0.79 4.67 -27.40
CA LYS A 480 -0.67 5.17 -28.78
C LYS A 480 -0.56 4.05 -29.84
N GLY A 481 -0.35 2.80 -29.40
CA GLY A 481 -0.19 1.65 -30.30
C GLY A 481 1.24 1.52 -30.85
N GLU A 482 2.23 2.11 -30.19
CA GLU A 482 3.64 1.98 -30.57
C GLU A 482 4.20 0.58 -30.28
N ALA A 483 3.45 -0.25 -29.52
CA ALA A 483 3.75 -1.64 -29.26
C ALA A 483 2.50 -2.53 -29.27
N ASP A 484 2.71 -3.78 -29.65
CA ASP A 484 1.68 -4.80 -29.79
C ASP A 484 1.52 -5.59 -28.49
N ILE A 485 2.64 -5.89 -27.83
CA ILE A 485 2.70 -6.73 -26.62
C ILE A 485 3.32 -5.97 -25.46
N LEU A 486 2.63 -5.95 -24.34
CA LEU A 486 3.12 -5.44 -23.08
C LEU A 486 3.40 -6.59 -22.13
N ILE A 487 4.67 -6.82 -21.80
CA ILE A 487 5.08 -7.82 -20.81
C ILE A 487 5.36 -7.10 -19.49
N GLY A 488 4.75 -7.56 -18.40
CA GLY A 488 5.07 -6.92 -17.13
C GLY A 488 4.50 -7.60 -15.90
N THR A 489 4.78 -6.97 -14.76
CA THR A 489 4.40 -7.44 -13.44
C THR A 489 3.19 -6.64 -12.90
N GLN A 490 2.99 -6.61 -11.60
CA GLN A 490 1.88 -5.91 -10.93
C GLN A 490 1.64 -4.44 -11.34
N MET A 491 2.59 -3.80 -12.04
CA MET A 491 2.41 -2.43 -12.54
C MET A 491 1.31 -2.34 -13.62
N ILE A 492 1.13 -3.40 -14.39
CA ILE A 492 0.17 -3.45 -15.51
C ILE A 492 -1.26 -3.72 -15.02
N SER A 493 -1.39 -4.34 -13.86
CA SER A 493 -2.71 -4.74 -13.34
C SER A 493 -3.60 -3.57 -12.90
N LYS A 494 -3.06 -2.33 -12.79
CA LYS A 494 -3.73 -1.22 -12.09
C LYS A 494 -3.76 0.08 -12.89
N GLY A 495 -4.91 0.76 -12.87
CA GLY A 495 -5.09 2.17 -13.26
C GLY A 495 -5.12 2.49 -14.76
N TRP A 496 -4.65 1.62 -15.66
CA TRP A 496 -4.55 1.94 -17.08
C TRP A 496 -5.83 1.65 -17.85
N ASP A 497 -6.24 2.56 -18.71
CA ASP A 497 -7.34 2.37 -19.64
C ASP A 497 -6.78 2.08 -21.04
N LEU A 498 -7.00 0.86 -21.54
CA LEU A 498 -6.36 0.32 -22.74
C LEU A 498 -7.41 -0.35 -23.64
N PRO A 499 -8.15 0.43 -24.44
CA PRO A 499 -9.32 -0.08 -25.19
C PRO A 499 -8.97 -1.05 -26.34
N ARG A 500 -7.70 -1.12 -26.76
CA ARG A 500 -7.24 -2.03 -27.82
C ARG A 500 -6.78 -3.39 -27.31
N VAL A 501 -6.72 -3.59 -25.99
CA VAL A 501 -6.28 -4.85 -25.40
C VAL A 501 -7.41 -5.87 -25.50
N SER A 502 -7.16 -6.96 -26.22
CA SER A 502 -8.07 -8.08 -26.41
C SER A 502 -7.60 -9.37 -25.71
N LEU A 503 -6.29 -9.56 -25.56
CA LEU A 503 -5.71 -10.77 -24.98
C LEU A 503 -4.92 -10.46 -23.70
N ILE A 504 -5.24 -11.24 -22.67
CA ILE A 504 -4.47 -11.29 -21.42
C ILE A 504 -3.89 -12.70 -21.28
N GLY A 505 -2.57 -12.81 -21.21
CA GLY A 505 -1.86 -14.05 -20.87
C GLY A 505 -1.29 -13.97 -19.46
N ILE A 506 -1.76 -14.82 -18.55
CA ILE A 506 -1.16 -15.00 -17.21
C ILE A 506 -0.19 -16.17 -17.31
N ILE A 507 1.11 -15.86 -17.28
CA ILE A 507 2.16 -16.82 -17.66
C ILE A 507 2.43 -17.86 -16.57
N ASP A 508 2.27 -17.51 -15.31
CA ASP A 508 2.52 -18.39 -14.16
C ASP A 508 1.63 -17.98 -12.99
N ALA A 509 0.49 -18.65 -12.88
CA ALA A 509 -0.44 -18.43 -11.78
C ALA A 509 0.04 -19.08 -10.47
N ASP A 510 0.85 -20.14 -10.54
CA ASP A 510 1.32 -20.91 -9.37
C ASP A 510 2.24 -20.08 -8.47
N ASN A 511 2.99 -19.18 -9.06
CA ASN A 511 3.94 -18.33 -8.32
C ASN A 511 3.25 -17.41 -7.30
N LEU A 512 2.00 -17.06 -7.54
CA LEU A 512 1.16 -16.30 -6.60
C LEU A 512 0.77 -17.12 -5.38
N LEU A 513 0.54 -18.42 -5.58
CA LEU A 513 0.04 -19.37 -4.59
C LEU A 513 1.16 -20.03 -3.76
N SER A 514 2.39 -20.01 -4.27
CA SER A 514 3.53 -20.74 -3.68
C SER A 514 4.10 -20.12 -2.40
N LEU A 515 3.68 -18.93 -2.01
CA LEU A 515 4.15 -18.29 -0.79
C LEU A 515 3.44 -18.88 0.43
N PRO A 516 4.16 -19.33 1.48
CA PRO A 516 3.56 -19.83 2.69
C PRO A 516 3.04 -18.69 3.58
N ASP A 517 2.13 -17.88 3.05
CA ASP A 517 1.55 -16.71 3.70
C ASP A 517 0.02 -16.77 3.61
N PHE A 518 -0.66 -16.46 4.69
CA PHE A 518 -2.12 -16.50 4.74
C PHE A 518 -2.81 -15.50 3.79
N PHE A 519 -2.08 -14.51 3.28
CA PHE A 519 -2.56 -13.61 2.22
C PHE A 519 -2.28 -14.12 0.80
N ALA A 520 -1.57 -15.25 0.62
CA ALA A 520 -1.14 -15.69 -0.70
C ALA A 520 -2.33 -15.97 -1.63
N GLU A 521 -3.32 -16.72 -1.16
CA GLU A 521 -4.54 -17.03 -1.92
C GLU A 521 -5.34 -15.77 -2.27
N GLU A 522 -5.50 -14.86 -1.33
CA GLU A 522 -6.20 -13.59 -1.54
C GLU A 522 -5.49 -12.72 -2.59
N LYS A 523 -4.17 -12.60 -2.50
CA LYS A 523 -3.35 -11.87 -3.48
C LYS A 523 -3.41 -12.51 -4.86
N ALA A 524 -3.42 -13.85 -4.93
CA ALA A 524 -3.52 -14.58 -6.19
C ALA A 524 -4.86 -14.29 -6.86
N PHE A 525 -5.97 -14.49 -6.15
CA PHE A 525 -7.31 -14.20 -6.63
C PHE A 525 -7.42 -12.75 -7.13
N GLN A 526 -7.06 -11.78 -6.29
CA GLN A 526 -7.14 -10.36 -6.61
C GLN A 526 -6.29 -10.01 -7.85
N SER A 527 -5.07 -10.53 -7.95
CA SER A 527 -4.17 -10.23 -9.07
C SER A 527 -4.69 -10.82 -10.38
N ILE A 528 -5.14 -12.07 -10.37
CA ILE A 528 -5.70 -12.75 -11.55
C ILE A 528 -6.95 -11.99 -12.04
N VAL A 529 -7.90 -11.73 -11.15
CA VAL A 529 -9.16 -11.05 -11.50
C VAL A 529 -8.91 -9.62 -11.99
N GLN A 530 -8.04 -8.85 -11.33
CA GLN A 530 -7.72 -7.48 -11.73
C GLN A 530 -7.06 -7.39 -13.11
N VAL A 531 -6.14 -8.31 -13.41
CA VAL A 531 -5.48 -8.36 -14.72
C VAL A 531 -6.47 -8.83 -15.79
N SER A 532 -7.23 -9.88 -15.52
CA SER A 532 -8.27 -10.39 -16.44
C SER A 532 -9.31 -9.33 -16.80
N GLY A 533 -9.67 -8.49 -15.85
CA GLY A 533 -10.58 -7.36 -16.05
C GLY A 533 -10.06 -6.26 -17.01
N ARG A 534 -8.82 -6.37 -17.51
CA ARG A 534 -8.29 -5.46 -18.53
C ARG A 534 -8.75 -5.83 -19.95
N ALA A 535 -9.07 -7.10 -20.19
CA ALA A 535 -9.50 -7.58 -21.50
C ALA A 535 -10.95 -7.21 -21.87
N ASN A 536 -11.76 -6.69 -20.94
CA ASN A 536 -13.17 -6.42 -21.20
C ASN A 536 -13.65 -5.18 -20.43
N ARG A 537 -13.03 -4.04 -20.69
CA ARG A 537 -13.44 -2.76 -20.12
C ARG A 537 -14.54 -2.08 -20.96
N PRO A 538 -15.37 -1.24 -20.33
CA PRO A 538 -16.21 -0.33 -21.07
C PRO A 538 -15.34 0.49 -22.05
N GLY A 539 -15.70 0.49 -23.34
CA GLY A 539 -14.90 1.11 -24.40
C GLY A 539 -13.91 0.17 -25.08
N ALA A 540 -13.81 -1.12 -24.71
CA ALA A 540 -12.99 -2.11 -25.42
C ALA A 540 -13.45 -2.26 -26.87
N LYS A 541 -12.50 -2.34 -27.79
CA LYS A 541 -12.77 -2.45 -29.24
C LYS A 541 -12.96 -3.89 -29.70
N PHE A 542 -12.58 -4.85 -28.89
CA PHE A 542 -12.56 -6.28 -29.24
C PHE A 542 -13.04 -7.14 -28.06
N PRO A 543 -13.61 -8.33 -28.33
CA PRO A 543 -13.93 -9.30 -27.28
C PRO A 543 -12.67 -9.70 -26.49
N GLY A 544 -12.82 -9.79 -25.17
CA GLY A 544 -11.71 -10.12 -24.30
C GLY A 544 -11.43 -11.63 -24.23
N VAL A 545 -10.18 -12.01 -24.36
CA VAL A 545 -9.69 -13.39 -24.14
C VAL A 545 -8.68 -13.38 -23.00
N VAL A 546 -8.82 -14.35 -22.08
CA VAL A 546 -7.89 -14.55 -20.97
C VAL A 546 -7.36 -15.97 -20.99
N VAL A 547 -6.06 -16.14 -20.99
CA VAL A 547 -5.39 -17.43 -20.91
C VAL A 547 -4.59 -17.49 -19.61
N ILE A 548 -4.98 -18.38 -18.70
CA ILE A 548 -4.30 -18.59 -17.42
C ILE A 548 -3.49 -19.89 -17.50
N GLN A 549 -2.17 -19.78 -17.43
CA GLN A 549 -1.26 -20.91 -17.44
C GLN A 549 -0.88 -21.31 -16.02
N THR A 550 -1.04 -22.59 -15.69
CA THR A 550 -0.74 -23.13 -14.35
C THR A 550 -0.29 -24.59 -14.43
N PHE A 551 0.52 -25.02 -13.47
CA PHE A 551 0.82 -26.43 -13.23
C PHE A 551 -0.20 -27.11 -12.30
N GLN A 552 -1.18 -26.37 -11.78
CA GLN A 552 -2.21 -26.85 -10.86
C GLN A 552 -3.61 -26.41 -11.33
N PRO A 553 -4.10 -26.92 -12.50
CA PRO A 553 -5.38 -26.49 -13.05
C PRO A 553 -6.58 -26.84 -12.14
N GLU A 554 -6.41 -27.82 -11.26
CA GLU A 554 -7.37 -28.23 -10.25
C GLU A 554 -7.40 -27.30 -9.02
N ASN A 555 -6.44 -26.37 -8.89
CA ASN A 555 -6.41 -25.47 -7.76
C ASN A 555 -7.65 -24.58 -7.72
N LYS A 556 -8.39 -24.68 -6.62
CA LYS A 556 -9.69 -24.01 -6.46
C LYS A 556 -9.60 -22.48 -6.61
N ILE A 557 -8.51 -21.86 -6.15
CA ILE A 557 -8.33 -20.40 -6.26
C ILE A 557 -8.16 -19.99 -7.72
N VAL A 558 -7.41 -20.76 -8.51
CA VAL A 558 -7.24 -20.49 -9.95
C VAL A 558 -8.59 -20.62 -10.68
N GLN A 559 -9.37 -21.65 -10.37
CA GLN A 559 -10.70 -21.87 -10.95
C GLN A 559 -11.65 -20.71 -10.61
N LEU A 560 -11.78 -20.37 -9.32
CA LEU A 560 -12.63 -19.28 -8.86
C LEU A 560 -12.20 -17.91 -9.43
N SER A 561 -10.88 -17.71 -9.63
CA SER A 561 -10.36 -16.49 -10.28
C SER A 561 -10.73 -16.42 -11.75
N ALA A 562 -10.68 -17.56 -12.46
CA ALA A 562 -11.07 -17.66 -13.87
C ALA A 562 -12.57 -17.39 -14.07
N GLU A 563 -13.40 -17.85 -13.14
CA GLU A 563 -14.84 -17.61 -13.09
C GLU A 563 -15.21 -16.20 -12.59
N ASN A 564 -14.25 -15.47 -12.04
CA ASN A 564 -14.47 -14.21 -11.30
C ASN A 564 -15.50 -14.37 -10.17
N ASN A 565 -15.47 -15.52 -9.49
CA ASN A 565 -16.41 -15.88 -8.44
C ASN A 565 -15.86 -15.48 -7.07
N PHE A 566 -16.06 -14.21 -6.70
CA PHE A 566 -15.58 -13.67 -5.42
C PHE A 566 -16.31 -14.28 -4.22
N GLN A 567 -17.61 -14.60 -4.34
CA GLN A 567 -18.39 -15.12 -3.23
C GLN A 567 -17.84 -16.47 -2.74
N ASN A 568 -17.69 -17.44 -3.65
CA ASN A 568 -17.17 -18.77 -3.28
C ASN A 568 -15.69 -18.70 -2.84
N PHE A 569 -14.92 -17.77 -3.41
CA PHE A 569 -13.55 -17.49 -2.95
C PHE A 569 -13.56 -17.00 -1.50
N PHE A 570 -14.41 -16.03 -1.19
CA PHE A 570 -14.52 -15.45 0.16
C PHE A 570 -14.92 -16.52 1.18
N GLU A 571 -15.95 -17.31 0.90
CA GLU A 571 -16.43 -18.38 1.78
C GLU A 571 -15.31 -19.36 2.13
N LYS A 572 -14.59 -19.87 1.11
CA LYS A 572 -13.44 -20.78 1.32
C LYS A 572 -12.39 -20.17 2.24
N VAL A 573 -11.95 -18.93 1.95
CA VAL A 573 -10.84 -18.32 2.69
C VAL A 573 -11.25 -17.90 4.08
N VAL A 574 -12.51 -17.49 4.29
CA VAL A 574 -13.00 -17.09 5.60
C VAL A 574 -13.10 -18.27 6.56
N GLU A 575 -13.50 -19.46 6.08
CA GLU A 575 -13.52 -20.68 6.87
C GLU A 575 -12.13 -21.06 7.37
N GLU A 576 -11.15 -21.05 6.49
CA GLU A 576 -9.75 -21.33 6.83
C GLU A 576 -9.22 -20.32 7.86
N ARG A 577 -9.47 -19.02 7.65
CA ARG A 577 -9.03 -17.98 8.58
C ARG A 577 -9.68 -18.08 9.95
N LYS A 578 -10.94 -18.50 10.00
CA LYS A 578 -11.66 -18.76 11.26
C LYS A 578 -11.02 -19.92 12.02
N ALA A 579 -10.77 -21.03 11.35
CA ALA A 579 -10.13 -22.21 11.96
C ALA A 579 -8.73 -21.90 12.51
N LEU A 580 -7.96 -21.05 11.83
CA LEU A 580 -6.59 -20.69 12.20
C LEU A 580 -6.50 -19.42 13.08
N ASN A 581 -7.63 -18.84 13.49
CA ASN A 581 -7.72 -17.57 14.22
C ASN A 581 -6.89 -16.43 13.58
N LEU A 582 -7.02 -16.30 12.25
CA LEU A 582 -6.38 -15.25 11.45
C LEU A 582 -7.33 -14.07 11.23
N PRO A 583 -6.85 -12.87 10.83
CA PRO A 583 -7.75 -11.77 10.49
C PRO A 583 -8.80 -12.17 9.43
N PRO A 584 -10.11 -11.86 9.65
CA PRO A 584 -10.68 -10.91 10.59
C PRO A 584 -11.05 -11.46 11.98
N PHE A 585 -10.76 -12.69 12.32
CA PHE A 585 -11.16 -13.36 13.57
C PHE A 585 -10.15 -13.16 14.70
N GLY A 586 -8.87 -13.04 14.37
CA GLY A 586 -7.79 -12.75 15.29
C GLY A 586 -6.98 -11.52 14.89
N SER A 587 -6.05 -11.13 15.74
CA SER A 587 -5.06 -10.08 15.50
C SER A 587 -3.66 -10.67 15.50
N ILE A 588 -2.77 -10.07 14.71
CA ILE A 588 -1.39 -10.54 14.56
C ILE A 588 -0.43 -9.40 14.87
N VAL A 589 0.62 -9.72 15.63
CA VAL A 589 1.82 -8.90 15.76
C VAL A 589 3.02 -9.74 15.31
N LYS A 590 3.82 -9.21 14.41
CA LYS A 590 5.09 -9.78 13.99
C LYS A 590 6.21 -9.05 14.70
N LEU A 591 6.96 -9.77 15.50
CA LEU A 591 8.18 -9.28 16.15
C LEU A 591 9.39 -9.77 15.37
N VAL A 592 10.31 -8.88 15.06
CA VAL A 592 11.57 -9.23 14.41
C VAL A 592 12.70 -8.56 15.18
N PHE A 593 13.64 -9.33 15.67
CA PHE A 593 14.89 -8.80 16.19
C PHE A 593 15.98 -8.85 15.11
N GLN A 594 16.82 -7.84 15.05
CA GLN A 594 17.92 -7.79 14.09
C GLN A 594 19.19 -7.19 14.68
N ASP A 595 20.30 -7.91 14.52
CA ASP A 595 21.62 -7.46 14.96
C ASP A 595 22.73 -8.00 14.05
N TYR A 596 23.93 -7.40 14.13
CA TYR A 596 25.11 -7.90 13.43
C TYR A 596 25.65 -9.17 14.06
N ASN A 597 25.46 -9.38 15.37
CA ASN A 597 25.87 -10.56 16.11
C ASN A 597 24.72 -11.58 16.14
N PHE A 598 24.96 -12.76 15.56
CA PHE A 598 23.97 -13.83 15.50
C PHE A 598 23.63 -14.39 16.89
N GLN A 599 24.63 -14.59 17.76
CA GLN A 599 24.41 -15.10 19.13
C GLN A 599 23.51 -14.17 19.94
N ARG A 600 23.70 -12.85 19.77
CA ARG A 600 22.81 -11.87 20.37
C ARG A 600 21.37 -11.98 19.84
N VAL A 601 21.19 -12.25 18.52
CA VAL A 601 19.86 -12.48 17.94
C VAL A 601 19.19 -13.69 18.56
N GLU A 602 19.93 -14.80 18.72
CA GLU A 602 19.40 -16.00 19.36
C GLU A 602 18.96 -15.72 20.80
N LYS A 603 19.83 -15.14 21.61
CA LYS A 603 19.55 -14.83 23.01
C LYS A 603 18.35 -13.91 23.19
N GLU A 604 18.37 -12.74 22.54
CA GLU A 604 17.30 -11.72 22.68
C GLU A 604 15.93 -12.26 22.27
N VAL A 605 15.89 -13.12 21.23
CA VAL A 605 14.63 -13.69 20.77
C VAL A 605 14.14 -14.81 21.69
N SER A 606 15.03 -15.65 22.23
CA SER A 606 14.67 -16.66 23.24
C SER A 606 14.16 -16.01 24.52
N ASP A 607 14.88 -15.00 25.04
CA ASP A 607 14.47 -14.27 26.26
C ASP A 607 13.10 -13.60 26.09
N ALA A 608 12.82 -13.06 24.89
CA ALA A 608 11.53 -12.45 24.58
C ALA A 608 10.42 -13.51 24.45
N PHE A 609 10.72 -14.66 23.85
CA PHE A 609 9.77 -15.76 23.68
C PHE A 609 9.32 -16.28 25.04
N GLU A 610 10.23 -16.61 25.95
CA GLU A 610 9.94 -17.10 27.31
C GLU A 610 9.04 -16.15 28.09
N LYS A 611 9.30 -14.83 28.01
CA LYS A 611 8.49 -13.79 28.68
C LYS A 611 7.08 -13.69 28.10
N LEU A 612 6.95 -13.87 26.80
CA LEU A 612 5.67 -13.71 26.11
C LEU A 612 4.81 -14.97 26.15
N GLU A 613 5.41 -16.16 26.22
CA GLU A 613 4.71 -17.45 26.24
C GLU A 613 3.79 -17.59 27.47
N SER A 614 4.18 -17.02 28.60
CA SER A 614 3.41 -17.03 29.85
C SER A 614 2.14 -16.15 29.83
N ILE A 615 1.86 -15.42 28.73
CA ILE A 615 0.74 -14.49 28.66
C ILE A 615 -0.53 -15.20 28.22
N LEU A 616 -1.54 -15.22 29.06
CA LEU A 616 -2.87 -15.81 28.78
C LEU A 616 -3.54 -15.16 27.54
N GLY A 617 -4.15 -16.01 26.70
CA GLY A 617 -4.86 -15.57 25.51
C GLY A 617 -3.97 -15.19 24.31
N VAL A 618 -2.65 -15.45 24.41
CA VAL A 618 -1.70 -15.22 23.35
C VAL A 618 -1.18 -16.57 22.83
N LYS A 619 -1.11 -16.71 21.50
CA LYS A 619 -0.46 -17.87 20.85
C LYS A 619 0.78 -17.38 20.11
N LEU A 620 1.91 -17.97 20.38
CA LEU A 620 3.18 -17.64 19.74
C LEU A 620 3.56 -18.70 18.70
N SER A 621 4.24 -18.28 17.64
CA SER A 621 5.04 -19.22 16.85
C SER A 621 6.38 -19.44 17.54
N GLU A 622 6.97 -20.64 17.37
CA GLU A 622 8.37 -20.84 17.70
C GLU A 622 9.24 -19.76 17.03
N PRO A 623 10.32 -19.30 17.70
CA PRO A 623 11.29 -18.41 17.12
C PRO A 623 11.91 -18.98 15.84
N HIS A 624 11.72 -18.32 14.70
CA HIS A 624 12.20 -18.81 13.41
C HIS A 624 12.83 -17.70 12.56
N ILE A 625 13.62 -18.14 11.59
CA ILE A 625 14.28 -17.23 10.64
C ILE A 625 13.26 -16.78 9.59
N PRO A 626 13.08 -15.45 9.36
CA PRO A 626 12.20 -14.97 8.31
C PRO A 626 12.71 -15.32 6.91
N LEU A 627 11.83 -15.26 5.90
CA LEU A 627 12.17 -15.51 4.49
C LEU A 627 13.43 -14.75 4.03
N VAL A 628 13.69 -13.59 4.63
CA VAL A 628 14.93 -12.82 4.42
C VAL A 628 15.76 -12.87 5.71
N PRO A 629 16.71 -13.81 5.81
CA PRO A 629 17.45 -14.06 7.05
C PRO A 629 18.40 -12.95 7.44
N LYS A 630 18.84 -12.12 6.48
CA LYS A 630 19.80 -11.05 6.71
C LYS A 630 19.48 -9.81 5.89
N ILE A 631 19.56 -8.63 6.51
CA ILE A 631 19.34 -7.34 5.83
C ILE A 631 20.46 -6.38 6.21
N ARG A 632 21.17 -5.84 5.20
CA ARG A 632 22.28 -4.89 5.40
C ARG A 632 23.30 -5.39 6.42
N GLY A 633 23.64 -6.68 6.38
CA GLY A 633 24.59 -7.32 7.30
C GLY A 633 24.00 -7.80 8.63
N ARG A 634 22.78 -7.41 8.99
CA ARG A 634 22.15 -7.81 10.26
C ARG A 634 21.40 -9.12 10.10
N PHE A 635 21.67 -10.08 10.96
CA PHE A 635 20.90 -11.31 11.12
C PHE A 635 19.53 -11.01 11.70
N ARG A 636 18.56 -11.86 11.39
CA ARG A 636 17.16 -11.66 11.78
C ARG A 636 16.54 -12.97 12.26
N LYS A 637 15.75 -12.87 13.33
CA LYS A 637 14.87 -13.93 13.81
C LYS A 637 13.53 -13.31 14.20
N GLN A 638 12.44 -14.06 14.08
CA GLN A 638 11.10 -13.52 14.29
C GLN A 638 10.22 -14.44 15.15
N ILE A 639 9.22 -13.84 15.78
CA ILE A 639 8.12 -14.47 16.49
C ILE A 639 6.83 -13.91 15.95
N ILE A 640 5.85 -14.76 15.63
CA ILE A 640 4.49 -14.36 15.26
C ILE A 640 3.60 -14.53 16.47
N ILE A 641 2.93 -13.45 16.84
CA ILE A 641 2.02 -13.40 17.99
C ILE A 641 0.60 -13.31 17.46
N LYS A 642 -0.28 -14.25 17.86
CA LYS A 642 -1.70 -14.24 17.57
C LYS A 642 -2.49 -14.06 18.86
N PHE A 643 -3.52 -13.22 18.85
CA PHE A 643 -4.41 -12.96 19.98
C PHE A 643 -5.82 -12.63 19.50
N PRO A 644 -6.85 -12.70 20.36
CA PRO A 644 -8.22 -12.41 19.97
C PRO A 644 -8.40 -11.02 19.36
N LYS A 645 -9.35 -10.89 18.43
CA LYS A 645 -9.70 -9.63 17.77
C LYS A 645 -9.98 -8.51 18.78
N ASN A 646 -9.62 -7.30 18.41
CA ASN A 646 -10.03 -6.00 18.95
C ASN A 646 -9.21 -5.42 20.10
N LYS A 647 -8.66 -6.19 21.01
CA LYS A 647 -7.85 -5.61 22.09
C LYS A 647 -6.57 -6.40 22.32
N ILE A 648 -5.46 -5.70 22.23
CA ILE A 648 -4.18 -6.29 22.65
C ILE A 648 -4.25 -6.54 24.17
N PRO A 649 -3.89 -7.74 24.67
CA PRO A 649 -3.82 -8.00 26.10
C PRO A 649 -2.88 -6.98 26.78
N GLU A 650 -3.30 -6.40 27.89
CA GLU A 650 -2.55 -5.33 28.58
C GLU A 650 -1.13 -5.77 28.96
N LYS A 651 -0.99 -7.03 29.43
CA LYS A 651 0.31 -7.62 29.76
C LYS A 651 1.20 -7.71 28.51
N LEU A 652 0.63 -8.11 27.35
CA LEU A 652 1.35 -8.17 26.08
C LEU A 652 1.80 -6.77 25.65
N GLU A 653 0.92 -5.77 25.72
CA GLU A 653 1.27 -4.40 25.36
C GLU A 653 2.40 -3.84 26.22
N LYS A 654 2.35 -4.09 27.53
CA LYS A 654 3.41 -3.69 28.47
C LYS A 654 4.77 -4.32 28.12
N GLU A 655 4.78 -5.64 27.82
CA GLU A 655 6.02 -6.32 27.45
C GLU A 655 6.55 -5.84 26.07
N LEU A 656 5.67 -5.61 25.09
CA LEU A 656 6.09 -5.08 23.80
C LEU A 656 6.70 -3.67 23.90
N LYS A 657 6.21 -2.82 24.81
CA LYS A 657 6.75 -1.48 25.07
C LYS A 657 8.14 -1.53 25.71
N LYS A 658 8.49 -2.61 26.42
CA LYS A 658 9.82 -2.81 27.05
C LYS A 658 10.90 -3.26 26.06
N LEU A 659 10.53 -3.70 24.87
CA LEU A 659 11.48 -4.20 23.88
C LEU A 659 12.47 -3.11 23.45
N GLY A 660 13.74 -3.47 23.37
CA GLY A 660 14.84 -2.55 23.07
C GLY A 660 14.94 -2.13 21.60
N SER A 661 15.98 -1.38 21.27
CA SER A 661 16.14 -0.71 19.97
C SER A 661 16.34 -1.63 18.77
N GLY A 662 16.73 -2.90 18.95
CA GLY A 662 16.92 -3.89 17.89
C GLY A 662 15.62 -4.51 17.39
N TRP A 663 14.53 -4.35 18.14
CA TRP A 663 13.25 -4.92 17.83
C TRP A 663 12.43 -4.10 16.82
N ILE A 664 11.75 -4.81 15.96
CA ILE A 664 10.75 -4.32 15.02
C ILE A 664 9.41 -4.91 15.43
N ILE A 665 8.48 -4.05 15.81
CA ILE A 665 7.11 -4.41 16.14
C ILE A 665 6.25 -4.06 14.94
N ASP A 666 5.58 -5.03 14.35
CA ASP A 666 4.67 -4.84 13.22
C ASP A 666 3.29 -5.41 13.55
N ARG A 667 2.38 -4.53 13.95
CA ARG A 667 0.98 -4.88 14.18
C ARG A 667 0.23 -4.87 12.85
N ASP A 668 -0.61 -5.88 12.62
CA ASP A 668 -1.32 -6.13 11.37
C ASP A 668 -0.34 -6.24 10.18
N PRO A 669 0.61 -7.19 10.21
CA PRO A 669 1.58 -7.33 9.14
C PRO A 669 0.92 -7.80 7.85
N ILE A 670 1.42 -7.33 6.70
CA ILE A 670 0.99 -7.80 5.37
C ILE A 670 1.63 -9.13 4.96
N SER A 671 2.49 -9.66 5.80
CA SER A 671 3.18 -10.94 5.61
C SER A 671 3.75 -11.41 6.94
N ILE A 672 3.55 -12.70 7.22
CA ILE A 672 4.11 -13.35 8.42
C ILE A 672 5.40 -14.12 8.16
N ILE A 673 5.86 -14.18 6.91
CA ILE A 673 7.08 -14.87 6.50
C ILE A 673 8.30 -13.95 6.36
#